data_c09d588b3011f64e69335636ed2647fa
#
_entry.id   c09d588b3011f64e69335636ed2647fa
#
_cell.length_a   1.000
_cell.length_b   1.000
_cell.length_c   1.000
_cell.angle_alpha   90.00
_cell.angle_beta   90.00
_cell.angle_gamma   90.00
#
_symmetry.space_group_name_H-M   'P 1'
#
loop_
_entity.id
_entity.type
_entity.pdbx_description
1 polymer ?
#
loop_
_entity_poly.entity_id
_entity_poly.type
_entity_poly.pdbx_seq_one_letter_code
_entity_poly.pdbx_strand_id
1 'polypeptide(L)'
;MQTFLQLVAQDLHQKIGNDLSRVAIVFPNKRASLFFNEHLAAQSDRPLWSPAYVSISELFRQLSPWKLGDPIRLVCELYKVFREETRSEETLDDFYFWGELLISDFDDVDKNLVDADRLFSNLQDLKNIMDDYDFLDSEQEEAIRQFFQNFSIERRTQLKEKFISLWDKLGDIYHGYRDNLAELGIAYEGMMYRYVMEELQPEKLKYDRYVFVGFNVLNKVETRFFERLRDAGKALFYWDYDLFYTRLPREKTPPYTHEAGEFILRNLEIFPNELPETAFDVLRHPKNVRFISAPTENAQARYLPEWVRSVMKNDPSGTPTQEKENAVVLCNESLLLPVLHSIPSEVKNVNITMGFPLAQTPVYSFISALIELQTSGYRRDTGRYSYEAVQAVLKHPYTRQLSPSAEKLEKQLTKDNRFYPLPSELKQDEFLEQVFTPQTGISALCQYLTDTLRKVSILYRQEQETDDIFNQLYRESLFKSYTLINRLLSLIDSGELNLQIDTLKRLLCRLLATSNIPFHGEPAIGMQVMGVLETRNLDFRNLIMLSLNEGQLPKAGGESSFIPYNLRKAFGMTTIEHKNAVYAYYFYRLIQRAENITLLYNTSSDGLNRGEMSRFMLQFLVESPHDISREYLEAGQSPQSGREIRIEKTPEIIARMCEKYNLVRHPKALFSPSALNAYLDCRLKFYYRYVAGLKAPDEVSAEIDSALFGTIFHRSAELVYKDLTANGKEIRKEDLEQLLRNDVKLQNYVDTAFKEEFFHVLPTERPEYNGTQLINAKVIASYLRQLLRNDLQYTPFAMEGMEEPVNEIMEIETPQGKLSLNIGGTIDRMDSKGDTLRIVDYKTGGSPKTPENIEQLFTPADGRPNYIFQTFLYASIMCRKQSLKVAPSLLYIHRAASETYSPVIEMGEARQPKIPVNNFAFYEDEFRERLQNLLQEIYNPEEPFTQTEDKRKCEFCDFRDLCRR
;
A
#
# COMPACT_ATOMS: atom_id res chain seq x y z
N MET A 1 8.98 -32.82 -28.81
CA MET A 1 7.59 -32.48 -29.16
C MET A 1 7.54 -31.43 -30.27
N GLN A 2 6.70 -31.56 -31.30
CA GLN A 2 6.56 -30.47 -32.31
C GLN A 2 5.63 -29.37 -31.75
N THR A 3 6.10 -28.13 -31.86
CA THR A 3 5.30 -26.96 -31.47
C THR A 3 4.31 -26.56 -32.58
N PHE A 4 3.24 -25.84 -32.22
CA PHE A 4 2.30 -25.34 -33.22
C PHE A 4 3.00 -24.48 -34.28
N LEU A 5 3.84 -23.55 -33.87
CA LEU A 5 4.58 -22.67 -34.79
C LEU A 5 5.53 -23.45 -35.70
N GLN A 6 6.12 -24.55 -35.21
CA GLN A 6 6.94 -25.42 -36.02
C GLN A 6 6.13 -26.12 -37.11
N LEU A 7 4.92 -26.63 -36.78
CA LEU A 7 4.03 -27.25 -37.77
C LEU A 7 3.62 -26.23 -38.85
N VAL A 8 3.26 -25.01 -38.45
CA VAL A 8 2.92 -23.93 -39.40
C VAL A 8 4.11 -23.57 -40.28
N ALA A 9 5.32 -23.47 -39.73
CA ALA A 9 6.52 -23.15 -40.50
C ALA A 9 6.83 -24.24 -41.55
N GLN A 10 6.66 -25.52 -41.17
CA GLN A 10 6.86 -26.64 -42.07
C GLN A 10 5.86 -26.63 -43.24
N ASP A 11 4.57 -26.51 -42.95
CA ASP A 11 3.50 -26.51 -43.97
C ASP A 11 3.63 -25.28 -44.90
N LEU A 12 3.93 -24.12 -44.32
CA LEU A 12 4.09 -22.89 -45.11
C LEU A 12 5.31 -22.99 -46.04
N HIS A 13 6.42 -23.53 -45.55
CA HIS A 13 7.63 -23.75 -46.39
C HIS A 13 7.37 -24.77 -47.52
N GLN A 14 6.60 -25.83 -47.23
CA GLN A 14 6.19 -26.80 -48.28
C GLN A 14 5.28 -26.19 -49.34
N LYS A 15 4.36 -25.29 -48.96
CA LYS A 15 3.40 -24.68 -49.87
C LYS A 15 3.95 -23.55 -50.71
N ILE A 16 4.88 -22.75 -50.16
CA ILE A 16 5.36 -21.52 -50.81
C ILE A 16 6.85 -21.61 -51.19
N GLY A 17 7.66 -22.39 -50.46
CA GLY A 17 9.12 -22.47 -50.70
C GLY A 17 9.93 -21.39 -49.98
N ASN A 18 11.11 -21.05 -50.56
CA ASN A 18 12.09 -20.16 -49.90
C ASN A 18 11.82 -18.67 -50.08
N ASP A 19 10.97 -18.27 -51.00
CA ASP A 19 10.65 -16.84 -51.22
C ASP A 19 9.29 -16.46 -50.60
N LEU A 20 9.38 -15.90 -49.42
CA LEU A 20 8.23 -15.42 -48.66
C LEU A 20 8.15 -13.89 -48.64
N SER A 21 8.93 -13.18 -49.48
CA SER A 21 9.01 -11.70 -49.50
C SER A 21 7.66 -11.00 -49.76
N ARG A 22 6.74 -11.70 -50.44
CA ARG A 22 5.40 -11.17 -50.76
C ARG A 22 4.31 -11.76 -49.87
N VAL A 23 4.69 -12.37 -48.75
CA VAL A 23 3.79 -12.96 -47.77
C VAL A 23 3.80 -12.12 -46.49
N ALA A 24 2.62 -11.81 -45.97
CA ALA A 24 2.45 -11.25 -44.60
C ALA A 24 1.93 -12.32 -43.66
N ILE A 25 2.67 -12.60 -42.59
CA ILE A 25 2.21 -13.45 -41.52
C ILE A 25 1.63 -12.60 -40.41
N VAL A 26 0.37 -12.79 -40.14
CA VAL A 26 -0.43 -12.02 -39.20
C VAL A 26 -0.66 -12.80 -37.92
N PHE A 27 -0.19 -12.25 -36.82
CA PHE A 27 -0.36 -12.82 -35.49
C PHE A 27 -1.27 -11.93 -34.61
N PRO A 28 -1.89 -12.49 -33.57
CA PRO A 28 -2.57 -11.69 -32.53
C PRO A 28 -1.60 -10.75 -31.79
N ASN A 29 -0.33 -11.16 -31.60
CA ASN A 29 0.75 -10.35 -31.06
C ASN A 29 2.09 -10.64 -31.77
N LYS A 30 3.04 -9.68 -31.70
CA LYS A 30 4.33 -9.80 -32.40
C LYS A 30 5.28 -10.86 -31.85
N ARG A 31 5.13 -11.28 -30.59
CA ARG A 31 6.11 -12.17 -29.95
C ARG A 31 6.24 -13.52 -30.65
N ALA A 32 5.10 -14.08 -31.07
CA ALA A 32 5.08 -15.34 -31.76
C ALA A 32 5.95 -15.33 -33.04
N SER A 33 6.12 -14.17 -33.69
CA SER A 33 6.94 -14.04 -34.90
C SER A 33 8.42 -14.36 -34.68
N LEU A 34 8.96 -14.12 -33.49
CA LEU A 34 10.35 -14.38 -33.17
C LEU A 34 10.62 -15.89 -33.14
N PHE A 35 9.78 -16.64 -32.41
CA PHE A 35 9.84 -18.09 -32.35
C PHE A 35 9.55 -18.72 -33.72
N PHE A 36 8.56 -18.16 -34.43
CA PHE A 36 8.22 -18.62 -35.77
C PHE A 36 9.37 -18.47 -36.76
N ASN A 37 10.07 -17.33 -36.73
CA ASN A 37 11.22 -17.06 -37.60
C ASN A 37 12.37 -18.05 -37.37
N GLU A 38 12.63 -18.43 -36.10
CA GLU A 38 13.60 -19.48 -35.77
C GLU A 38 13.20 -20.83 -36.38
N HIS A 39 11.91 -21.22 -36.21
CA HIS A 39 11.41 -22.46 -36.80
C HIS A 39 11.42 -22.43 -38.33
N LEU A 40 11.09 -21.30 -38.94
CA LEU A 40 11.11 -21.13 -40.39
C LEU A 40 12.54 -21.22 -40.94
N ALA A 41 13.49 -20.57 -40.27
CA ALA A 41 14.90 -20.62 -40.66
C ALA A 41 15.47 -22.05 -40.61
N ALA A 42 15.01 -22.86 -39.66
CA ALA A 42 15.39 -24.26 -39.51
C ALA A 42 14.84 -25.20 -40.59
N GLN A 43 13.90 -24.75 -41.47
CA GLN A 43 13.32 -25.59 -42.52
C GLN A 43 14.19 -25.65 -43.81
N SER A 44 15.18 -24.77 -43.97
CA SER A 44 15.96 -24.68 -45.21
C SER A 44 17.43 -24.47 -44.92
N ASP A 45 18.30 -25.26 -45.63
CA ASP A 45 19.73 -25.07 -45.63
C ASP A 45 20.17 -23.98 -46.63
N ARG A 46 19.25 -23.40 -47.39
CA ARG A 46 19.48 -22.34 -48.36
C ARG A 46 18.96 -21.01 -47.85
N PRO A 47 19.48 -19.86 -48.32
CA PRO A 47 18.94 -18.56 -48.00
C PRO A 47 17.44 -18.50 -48.25
N LEU A 48 16.71 -17.95 -47.26
CA LEU A 48 15.27 -17.80 -47.30
C LEU A 48 14.93 -16.30 -47.23
N TRP A 49 14.02 -15.84 -48.10
CA TRP A 49 13.48 -14.49 -48.04
C TRP A 49 12.40 -14.42 -46.98
N SER A 50 12.65 -13.64 -45.93
CA SER A 50 11.73 -13.51 -44.76
C SER A 50 10.38 -12.90 -45.19
N PRO A 51 9.27 -13.43 -44.67
CA PRO A 51 7.97 -12.76 -44.82
C PRO A 51 7.91 -11.50 -43.99
N ALA A 52 6.88 -10.67 -44.19
CA ALA A 52 6.55 -9.59 -43.31
C ALA A 52 5.81 -10.14 -42.10
N TYR A 53 6.24 -9.79 -40.89
CA TYR A 53 5.57 -10.12 -39.65
C TYR A 53 4.80 -8.91 -39.12
N VAL A 54 3.50 -9.04 -38.97
CA VAL A 54 2.62 -7.97 -38.52
C VAL A 54 1.63 -8.50 -37.47
N SER A 55 1.29 -7.66 -36.51
CA SER A 55 0.11 -7.94 -35.68
C SER A 55 -1.16 -7.47 -36.40
N ILE A 56 -2.30 -8.00 -35.97
CA ILE A 56 -3.59 -7.60 -36.57
C ILE A 56 -3.83 -6.09 -36.42
N SER A 57 -3.55 -5.52 -35.24
CA SER A 57 -3.66 -4.07 -35.01
C SER A 57 -2.72 -3.26 -35.92
N GLU A 58 -1.48 -3.73 -36.11
CA GLU A 58 -0.55 -3.04 -37.04
C GLU A 58 -1.01 -3.11 -38.49
N LEU A 59 -1.59 -4.24 -38.89
CA LEU A 59 -2.13 -4.38 -40.23
C LEU A 59 -3.23 -3.35 -40.50
N PHE A 60 -4.21 -3.24 -39.57
CA PHE A 60 -5.27 -2.24 -39.71
C PHE A 60 -4.74 -0.79 -39.68
N ARG A 61 -3.74 -0.50 -38.81
CA ARG A 61 -3.08 0.83 -38.81
C ARG A 61 -2.38 1.16 -40.10
N GLN A 62 -1.74 0.18 -40.76
CA GLN A 62 -1.08 0.39 -42.05
C GLN A 62 -2.08 0.62 -43.17
N LEU A 63 -3.29 0.10 -43.05
CA LEU A 63 -4.36 0.24 -44.05
C LEU A 63 -5.23 1.48 -43.81
N SER A 64 -5.17 2.08 -42.64
CA SER A 64 -5.91 3.30 -42.27
C SER A 64 -5.17 4.58 -42.73
N PRO A 65 -5.88 5.62 -43.20
CA PRO A 65 -5.26 6.91 -43.50
C PRO A 65 -4.92 7.72 -42.21
N TRP A 66 -5.51 7.38 -41.09
CA TRP A 66 -5.39 8.11 -39.83
C TRP A 66 -4.27 7.54 -38.94
N LYS A 67 -3.75 8.39 -38.07
CA LYS A 67 -2.84 7.97 -37.01
C LYS A 67 -3.62 7.61 -35.74
N LEU A 68 -3.10 6.65 -34.98
CA LEU A 68 -3.66 6.36 -33.67
C LEU A 68 -3.52 7.58 -32.76
N GLY A 69 -4.63 8.07 -32.23
CA GLY A 69 -4.68 9.20 -31.31
C GLY A 69 -4.03 8.88 -29.96
N ASP A 70 -3.47 9.92 -29.37
CA ASP A 70 -3.02 9.86 -27.98
C ASP A 70 -4.23 9.64 -27.06
N PRO A 71 -4.22 8.68 -26.11
CA PRO A 71 -5.37 8.42 -25.23
C PRO A 71 -5.88 9.66 -24.48
N ILE A 72 -4.97 10.51 -23.97
CA ILE A 72 -5.36 11.74 -23.27
C ILE A 72 -6.02 12.72 -24.23
N ARG A 73 -5.41 12.90 -25.40
CA ARG A 73 -5.96 13.77 -26.44
C ARG A 73 -7.33 13.27 -26.92
N LEU A 74 -7.49 11.97 -27.09
CA LEU A 74 -8.78 11.37 -27.48
C LEU A 74 -9.88 11.72 -26.47
N VAL A 75 -9.60 11.66 -25.16
CA VAL A 75 -10.57 12.07 -24.12
C VAL A 75 -10.86 13.57 -24.18
N CYS A 76 -9.84 14.40 -24.42
CA CYS A 76 -10.05 15.86 -24.54
C CYS A 76 -10.91 16.21 -25.75
N GLU A 77 -10.69 15.57 -26.90
CA GLU A 77 -11.52 15.79 -28.10
C GLU A 77 -12.96 15.29 -27.89
N LEU A 78 -13.14 14.14 -27.23
CA LEU A 78 -14.47 13.66 -26.87
C LEU A 78 -15.19 14.64 -25.93
N TYR A 79 -14.47 15.21 -24.95
CA TYR A 79 -15.03 16.19 -24.04
C TYR A 79 -15.54 17.47 -24.73
N LYS A 80 -14.85 17.93 -25.77
CA LYS A 80 -15.30 19.10 -26.57
C LYS A 80 -16.66 18.80 -27.19
N VAL A 81 -16.77 17.67 -27.91
CA VAL A 81 -18.02 17.23 -28.54
C VAL A 81 -19.12 16.99 -27.51
N PHE A 82 -18.79 16.35 -26.40
CA PHE A 82 -19.73 16.11 -25.29
C PHE A 82 -20.33 17.43 -24.78
N ARG A 83 -19.50 18.44 -24.56
CA ARG A 83 -19.98 19.76 -24.10
C ARG A 83 -20.87 20.46 -25.12
N GLU A 84 -20.54 20.35 -26.39
CA GLU A 84 -21.33 20.94 -27.48
C GLU A 84 -22.70 20.31 -27.58
N GLU A 85 -22.80 18.97 -27.52
CA GLU A 85 -24.05 18.24 -27.70
C GLU A 85 -24.93 18.25 -26.42
N THR A 86 -24.32 18.19 -25.23
CA THR A 86 -25.09 18.12 -23.98
C THR A 86 -25.31 19.48 -23.33
N ARG A 87 -24.55 20.52 -23.72
CA ARG A 87 -24.47 21.82 -23.03
C ARG A 87 -24.20 21.70 -21.54
N SER A 88 -23.49 20.67 -21.14
CA SER A 88 -23.15 20.41 -19.74
C SER A 88 -22.13 21.43 -19.23
N GLU A 89 -22.29 21.84 -17.97
CA GLU A 89 -21.32 22.67 -17.24
C GLU A 89 -20.21 21.83 -16.57
N GLU A 90 -20.23 20.53 -16.76
CA GLU A 90 -19.26 19.64 -16.16
C GLU A 90 -17.85 19.96 -16.62
N THR A 91 -16.91 19.82 -15.70
CA THR A 91 -15.50 20.08 -15.99
C THR A 91 -14.86 18.86 -16.65
N LEU A 92 -13.72 19.07 -17.33
CA LEU A 92 -12.93 17.93 -17.85
C LEU A 92 -12.54 16.97 -16.74
N ASP A 93 -12.38 17.46 -15.51
CA ASP A 93 -12.06 16.69 -14.31
C ASP A 93 -13.12 15.64 -13.97
N ASP A 94 -14.39 16.03 -14.07
CA ASP A 94 -15.52 15.15 -13.81
C ASP A 94 -15.74 14.17 -14.97
N PHE A 95 -15.45 14.63 -16.19
CA PHE A 95 -15.67 13.86 -17.41
C PHE A 95 -14.56 12.86 -17.74
N TYR A 96 -13.29 13.08 -17.32
CA TYR A 96 -12.15 12.36 -17.86
C TYR A 96 -12.28 10.83 -17.83
N PHE A 97 -12.63 10.29 -16.67
CA PHE A 97 -12.76 8.83 -16.49
C PHE A 97 -13.96 8.25 -17.23
N TRP A 98 -14.99 9.06 -17.42
CA TRP A 98 -16.14 8.77 -18.25
C TRP A 98 -15.79 8.75 -19.72
N GLY A 99 -15.00 9.72 -20.16
CA GLY A 99 -14.53 9.80 -21.52
C GLY A 99 -13.73 8.55 -21.93
N GLU A 100 -12.88 8.04 -21.05
CA GLU A 100 -12.16 6.77 -21.29
C GLU A 100 -13.15 5.60 -21.49
N LEU A 101 -14.19 5.53 -20.66
CA LEU A 101 -15.20 4.47 -20.76
C LEU A 101 -16.01 4.58 -22.04
N LEU A 102 -16.45 5.79 -22.41
CA LEU A 102 -17.16 6.03 -23.67
C LEU A 102 -16.32 5.67 -24.89
N ILE A 103 -15.03 6.03 -24.90
CA ILE A 103 -14.13 5.66 -25.99
C ILE A 103 -14.02 4.14 -26.11
N SER A 104 -13.95 3.43 -24.98
CA SER A 104 -13.94 1.97 -24.97
C SER A 104 -15.23 1.36 -25.55
N ASP A 105 -16.38 1.94 -25.19
CA ASP A 105 -17.66 1.48 -25.75
C ASP A 105 -17.80 1.82 -27.24
N PHE A 106 -17.36 2.98 -27.70
CA PHE A 106 -17.32 3.36 -29.12
C PHE A 106 -16.36 2.47 -29.91
N ASP A 107 -15.21 2.13 -29.34
CA ASP A 107 -14.26 1.17 -29.90
C ASP A 107 -14.92 -0.21 -30.14
N ASP A 108 -15.67 -0.68 -29.14
CA ASP A 108 -16.40 -1.94 -29.22
C ASP A 108 -17.56 -1.90 -30.24
N VAL A 109 -18.29 -0.78 -30.31
CA VAL A 109 -19.33 -0.53 -31.34
C VAL A 109 -18.74 -0.63 -32.74
N ASP A 110 -17.59 -0.01 -32.98
CA ASP A 110 -16.93 -0.01 -34.29
C ASP A 110 -16.33 -1.37 -34.65
N LYS A 111 -15.64 -2.03 -33.73
CA LYS A 111 -15.05 -3.37 -33.92
C LYS A 111 -16.11 -4.44 -34.18
N ASN A 112 -17.31 -4.25 -33.65
CA ASN A 112 -18.43 -5.17 -33.89
C ASN A 112 -19.38 -4.71 -35.00
N LEU A 113 -19.07 -3.66 -35.75
CA LEU A 113 -19.88 -3.08 -36.84
C LEU A 113 -21.34 -2.86 -36.42
N VAL A 114 -21.52 -2.43 -35.18
CA VAL A 114 -22.86 -2.15 -34.64
C VAL A 114 -23.38 -0.85 -35.24
N ASP A 115 -24.66 -0.85 -35.59
CA ASP A 115 -25.37 0.35 -36.02
C ASP A 115 -25.61 1.23 -34.77
N ALA A 116 -24.86 2.34 -34.66
CA ALA A 116 -24.89 3.23 -33.50
C ALA A 116 -26.27 3.91 -33.34
N ASP A 117 -26.91 4.25 -34.46
CA ASP A 117 -28.23 4.90 -34.43
C ASP A 117 -29.29 3.98 -33.84
N ARG A 118 -29.23 2.69 -34.23
CA ARG A 118 -30.12 1.66 -33.68
C ARG A 118 -29.82 1.33 -32.24
N LEU A 119 -28.52 1.27 -31.86
CA LEU A 119 -28.10 0.94 -30.52
C LEU A 119 -28.55 2.03 -29.54
N PHE A 120 -28.30 3.30 -29.87
CA PHE A 120 -28.59 4.42 -28.99
C PHE A 120 -30.03 4.95 -29.06
N SER A 121 -30.80 4.58 -30.08
CA SER A 121 -32.21 4.97 -30.20
C SER A 121 -33.19 4.07 -29.42
N ASN A 122 -32.79 2.89 -28.95
CA ASN A 122 -33.69 1.88 -28.40
C ASN A 122 -33.95 2.03 -26.89
N LEU A 123 -34.44 3.20 -26.49
CA LEU A 123 -34.60 3.61 -25.08
C LEU A 123 -35.80 2.97 -24.35
N GLN A 124 -36.83 2.57 -25.09
CA GLN A 124 -38.01 1.98 -24.46
C GLN A 124 -37.73 0.57 -23.91
N ASP A 125 -36.86 -0.18 -24.57
CA ASP A 125 -36.43 -1.48 -24.07
C ASP A 125 -35.48 -1.33 -22.89
N LEU A 126 -34.65 -0.26 -22.88
CA LEU A 126 -33.84 0.12 -21.73
C LEU A 126 -34.65 0.50 -20.49
N LYS A 127 -35.82 1.13 -20.67
CA LYS A 127 -36.73 1.47 -19.57
C LYS A 127 -37.22 0.22 -18.82
N ASN A 128 -37.47 -0.87 -19.55
CA ASN A 128 -37.88 -2.16 -18.95
C ASN A 128 -36.70 -2.90 -18.29
N ILE A 129 -35.47 -2.68 -18.77
CA ILE A 129 -34.23 -3.27 -18.21
C ILE A 129 -33.76 -2.54 -16.95
N MET A 130 -34.05 -1.23 -16.87
CA MET A 130 -33.60 -0.41 -15.73
C MET A 130 -34.46 -0.52 -14.47
N ASP A 131 -35.58 -1.23 -14.51
CA ASP A 131 -36.39 -1.47 -13.31
C ASP A 131 -35.74 -2.48 -12.35
N ASP A 132 -34.77 -3.29 -12.84
CA ASP A 132 -33.93 -4.19 -12.05
C ASP A 132 -32.47 -3.73 -12.09
N TYR A 133 -32.02 -2.96 -11.10
CA TYR A 133 -30.63 -2.50 -10.93
C TYR A 133 -29.65 -3.61 -10.49
N ASP A 134 -30.11 -4.82 -10.26
CA ASP A 134 -29.29 -5.94 -9.78
C ASP A 134 -28.22 -6.42 -10.78
N PHE A 135 -28.18 -5.86 -11.99
CA PHE A 135 -27.19 -6.20 -13.03
C PHE A 135 -25.95 -5.29 -13.04
N LEU A 136 -25.95 -4.19 -12.26
CA LEU A 136 -24.79 -3.32 -12.12
C LEU A 136 -23.94 -3.81 -10.96
N ASP A 137 -22.65 -4.01 -11.20
CA ASP A 137 -21.70 -4.20 -10.11
C ASP A 137 -21.44 -2.88 -9.35
N SER A 138 -20.82 -3.00 -8.17
CA SER A 138 -20.56 -1.84 -7.32
C SER A 138 -19.64 -0.79 -7.96
N GLU A 139 -18.76 -1.19 -8.89
CA GLU A 139 -17.87 -0.28 -9.62
C GLU A 139 -18.64 0.48 -10.70
N GLN A 140 -19.57 -0.19 -11.38
CA GLN A 140 -20.45 0.44 -12.36
C GLN A 140 -21.40 1.42 -11.68
N GLU A 141 -21.95 1.08 -10.51
CA GLU A 141 -22.79 1.97 -9.71
C GLU A 141 -21.98 3.17 -9.19
N GLU A 142 -20.73 2.98 -8.77
CA GLU A 142 -19.85 4.06 -8.34
C GLU A 142 -19.40 4.95 -9.48
N ALA A 143 -19.09 4.38 -10.64
CA ALA A 143 -18.81 5.14 -11.84
C ALA A 143 -20.00 6.04 -12.23
N ILE A 144 -21.22 5.49 -12.22
CA ILE A 144 -22.46 6.26 -12.47
C ILE A 144 -22.68 7.33 -11.39
N ARG A 145 -22.34 7.03 -10.13
CA ARG A 145 -22.43 8.01 -9.04
C ARG A 145 -21.43 9.16 -9.18
N GLN A 146 -20.19 8.88 -9.55
CA GLN A 146 -19.15 9.89 -9.72
C GLN A 146 -19.49 10.87 -10.84
N PHE A 147 -20.07 10.39 -11.91
CA PHE A 147 -20.58 11.27 -12.99
C PHE A 147 -21.66 12.23 -12.50
N PHE A 148 -22.55 11.73 -11.63
CA PHE A 148 -23.63 12.53 -11.12
C PHE A 148 -23.34 13.02 -9.68
N GLN A 149 -22.12 13.45 -9.39
CA GLN A 149 -21.61 13.85 -8.06
C GLN A 149 -22.52 14.79 -7.22
N ASN A 150 -23.49 15.41 -7.84
CA ASN A 150 -24.43 16.32 -7.16
C ASN A 150 -25.74 15.65 -6.70
N PHE A 151 -25.81 14.29 -6.67
CA PHE A 151 -27.06 13.60 -6.34
C PHE A 151 -26.96 12.81 -5.05
N SER A 152 -27.89 13.11 -4.12
CA SER A 152 -28.11 12.28 -2.93
C SER A 152 -28.76 10.96 -3.31
N ILE A 153 -28.34 9.91 -2.62
CA ILE A 153 -28.82 8.50 -2.78
C ILE A 153 -30.36 8.36 -2.70
N GLU A 154 -31.04 9.33 -2.11
CA GLU A 154 -32.50 9.33 -1.92
C GLU A 154 -33.30 9.63 -3.20
N ARG A 155 -32.67 9.99 -4.33
CA ARG A 155 -33.34 10.37 -5.57
C ARG A 155 -32.94 9.49 -6.78
N ARG A 156 -33.13 8.19 -6.66
CA ARG A 156 -32.92 7.23 -7.77
C ARG A 156 -33.62 7.63 -9.09
N THR A 157 -34.73 8.29 -9.01
CA THR A 157 -35.54 8.75 -10.18
C THR A 157 -34.80 9.81 -11.01
N GLN A 158 -34.04 10.70 -10.40
CA GLN A 158 -33.32 11.78 -11.11
C GLN A 158 -32.03 11.29 -11.79
N LEU A 159 -31.35 10.28 -11.22
CA LEU A 159 -30.22 9.62 -11.85
C LEU A 159 -30.67 8.90 -13.13
N LYS A 160 -31.80 8.22 -13.07
CA LYS A 160 -32.42 7.53 -14.20
C LYS A 160 -32.77 8.48 -15.35
N GLU A 161 -33.38 9.61 -15.05
CA GLU A 161 -33.72 10.63 -16.05
C GLU A 161 -32.48 11.23 -16.71
N LYS A 162 -31.42 11.49 -15.96
CA LYS A 162 -30.17 12.01 -16.51
C LYS A 162 -29.40 10.98 -17.34
N PHE A 163 -29.39 9.73 -16.93
CA PHE A 163 -28.81 8.67 -17.73
C PHE A 163 -29.57 8.51 -19.06
N ILE A 164 -30.89 8.53 -19.05
CA ILE A 164 -31.73 8.47 -20.25
C ILE A 164 -31.45 9.66 -21.16
N SER A 165 -31.40 10.88 -20.60
CA SER A 165 -31.12 12.09 -21.40
C SER A 165 -29.72 12.10 -22.01
N LEU A 166 -28.73 11.51 -21.31
CA LEU A 166 -27.39 11.30 -21.86
C LEU A 166 -27.40 10.24 -22.96
N TRP A 167 -28.08 9.12 -22.72
CA TRP A 167 -28.20 8.05 -23.69
C TRP A 167 -28.76 8.52 -25.02
N ASP A 168 -29.78 9.37 -24.99
CA ASP A 168 -30.39 9.98 -26.19
C ASP A 168 -29.41 10.84 -26.99
N LYS A 169 -28.34 11.31 -26.36
CA LYS A 169 -27.29 12.10 -27.00
C LYS A 169 -26.07 11.30 -27.43
N LEU A 170 -25.94 10.05 -27.01
CA LEU A 170 -24.78 9.22 -27.30
C LEU A 170 -24.58 8.98 -28.80
N GLY A 171 -25.65 8.89 -29.58
CA GLY A 171 -25.59 8.80 -31.04
C GLY A 171 -24.96 10.03 -31.67
N ASP A 172 -25.46 11.23 -31.30
CA ASP A 172 -24.92 12.51 -31.79
C ASP A 172 -23.47 12.70 -31.37
N ILE A 173 -23.14 12.37 -30.09
CA ILE A 173 -21.74 12.42 -29.57
C ILE A 173 -20.82 11.46 -30.33
N TYR A 174 -21.28 10.25 -30.62
CA TYR A 174 -20.50 9.26 -31.37
C TYR A 174 -20.16 9.76 -32.78
N HIS A 175 -21.14 10.26 -33.51
CA HIS A 175 -20.94 10.77 -34.87
C HIS A 175 -20.09 12.02 -34.87
N GLY A 176 -20.44 13.03 -34.05
CA GLY A 176 -19.66 14.26 -33.92
C GLY A 176 -18.21 14.02 -33.50
N TYR A 177 -17.98 13.05 -32.63
CA TYR A 177 -16.63 12.66 -32.21
C TYR A 177 -15.82 12.06 -33.36
N ARG A 178 -16.39 11.12 -34.10
CA ARG A 178 -15.72 10.52 -35.28
C ARG A 178 -15.39 11.55 -36.34
N ASP A 179 -16.30 12.48 -36.64
CA ASP A 179 -16.10 13.54 -37.61
C ASP A 179 -14.97 14.48 -37.16
N ASN A 180 -14.97 14.93 -35.90
CA ASN A 180 -13.88 15.74 -35.34
C ASN A 180 -12.53 15.04 -35.42
N LEU A 181 -12.46 13.76 -35.03
CA LEU A 181 -11.20 13.00 -35.13
C LEU A 181 -10.71 12.82 -36.58
N ALA A 182 -11.63 12.58 -37.50
CA ALA A 182 -11.29 12.47 -38.93
C ALA A 182 -10.70 13.74 -39.50
N GLU A 183 -11.25 14.93 -39.15
CA GLU A 183 -10.72 16.23 -39.50
C GLU A 183 -9.29 16.46 -38.95
N LEU A 184 -9.04 16.00 -37.71
CA LEU A 184 -7.73 16.08 -37.08
C LEU A 184 -6.72 15.05 -37.61
N GLY A 185 -7.13 14.13 -38.47
CA GLY A 185 -6.28 13.05 -39.00
C GLY A 185 -5.85 12.01 -37.96
N ILE A 186 -6.61 11.86 -36.89
CA ILE A 186 -6.39 10.88 -35.81
C ILE A 186 -7.64 10.01 -35.60
N ALA A 187 -7.48 8.84 -34.99
CA ALA A 187 -8.59 7.96 -34.70
C ALA A 187 -8.29 7.09 -33.47
N TYR A 188 -9.32 6.55 -32.81
CA TYR A 188 -9.18 5.39 -31.90
C TYR A 188 -9.19 4.10 -32.73
N GLU A 189 -8.83 2.98 -32.15
CA GLU A 189 -8.54 1.75 -32.88
C GLU A 189 -9.79 1.22 -33.64
N GLY A 190 -10.93 1.14 -32.98
CA GLY A 190 -12.19 0.68 -33.59
C GLY A 190 -12.62 1.52 -34.80
N MET A 191 -12.45 2.83 -34.74
CA MET A 191 -12.71 3.72 -35.86
C MET A 191 -11.85 3.38 -37.09
N MET A 192 -10.56 3.07 -36.87
CA MET A 192 -9.68 2.61 -37.93
C MET A 192 -10.15 1.26 -38.52
N TYR A 193 -10.53 0.32 -37.65
CA TYR A 193 -10.98 -0.99 -38.04
C TYR A 193 -12.23 -0.93 -38.91
N ARG A 194 -13.23 -0.16 -38.49
CA ARG A 194 -14.47 0.06 -39.26
C ARG A 194 -14.18 0.66 -40.62
N TYR A 195 -13.38 1.73 -40.68
CA TYR A 195 -13.02 2.42 -41.92
C TYR A 195 -12.32 1.47 -42.89
N VAL A 196 -11.31 0.72 -42.43
CA VAL A 196 -10.58 -0.23 -43.30
C VAL A 196 -11.56 -1.27 -43.88
N MET A 197 -12.53 -1.71 -43.07
CA MET A 197 -13.51 -2.69 -43.53
C MET A 197 -14.49 -2.12 -44.56
N GLU A 198 -14.91 -0.86 -44.39
CA GLU A 198 -15.81 -0.17 -45.31
C GLU A 198 -15.12 0.12 -46.67
N GLU A 199 -13.83 0.53 -46.64
CA GLU A 199 -13.06 0.97 -47.82
C GLU A 199 -12.14 -0.12 -48.40
N LEU A 200 -12.14 -1.34 -47.85
CA LEU A 200 -11.22 -2.41 -48.25
C LEU A 200 -11.39 -2.82 -49.72
N GLN A 201 -10.28 -2.72 -50.44
CA GLN A 201 -10.13 -3.23 -51.78
C GLN A 201 -9.00 -4.29 -51.82
N PRO A 202 -9.35 -5.60 -51.77
CA PRO A 202 -8.35 -6.67 -51.71
C PRO A 202 -7.28 -6.65 -52.78
N GLU A 203 -7.59 -6.10 -53.94
CA GLU A 203 -6.66 -5.98 -55.08
C GLU A 203 -5.53 -4.99 -54.82
N LYS A 204 -5.77 -3.99 -53.98
CA LYS A 204 -4.77 -2.93 -53.66
C LYS A 204 -3.88 -3.30 -52.48
N LEU A 205 -4.07 -4.44 -51.88
CA LEU A 205 -3.25 -4.87 -50.74
C LEU A 205 -1.83 -5.21 -51.19
N LYS A 206 -0.85 -4.84 -50.34
CA LYS A 206 0.59 -4.89 -50.61
C LYS A 206 1.12 -6.31 -50.84
N TYR A 207 0.61 -7.30 -50.14
CA TYR A 207 1.08 -8.68 -50.17
C TYR A 207 0.17 -9.58 -50.98
N ASP A 208 0.76 -10.58 -51.63
CA ASP A 208 0.02 -11.54 -52.42
C ASP A 208 -0.77 -12.52 -51.56
N ARG A 209 -0.23 -12.85 -50.37
CA ARG A 209 -0.85 -13.73 -49.41
C ARG A 209 -0.74 -13.19 -47.98
N TYR A 210 -1.81 -13.37 -47.21
CA TYR A 210 -1.94 -13.09 -45.77
C TYR A 210 -2.16 -14.40 -45.03
N VAL A 211 -1.29 -14.72 -44.08
CA VAL A 211 -1.30 -15.96 -43.34
C VAL A 211 -1.69 -15.64 -41.89
N PHE A 212 -2.89 -16.02 -41.48
CA PHE A 212 -3.42 -15.77 -40.14
C PHE A 212 -3.09 -16.95 -39.22
N VAL A 213 -2.34 -16.68 -38.13
CA VAL A 213 -1.78 -17.75 -37.29
C VAL A 213 -2.21 -17.57 -35.84
N GLY A 214 -2.89 -18.59 -35.30
CA GLY A 214 -3.20 -18.74 -33.88
C GLY A 214 -4.17 -17.73 -33.30
N PHE A 215 -5.15 -17.33 -34.07
CA PHE A 215 -6.30 -16.56 -33.61
C PHE A 215 -7.31 -17.45 -32.87
N ASN A 216 -8.15 -16.88 -32.02
CA ASN A 216 -9.24 -17.57 -31.35
C ASN A 216 -10.53 -16.77 -31.51
N VAL A 217 -10.73 -15.75 -30.71
CA VAL A 217 -11.90 -14.87 -30.84
C VAL A 217 -11.64 -13.83 -31.90
N LEU A 218 -12.56 -13.69 -32.81
CA LEU A 218 -12.57 -12.65 -33.84
C LEU A 218 -13.76 -11.72 -33.57
N ASN A 219 -13.52 -10.42 -33.65
CA ASN A 219 -14.59 -9.45 -33.72
C ASN A 219 -15.22 -9.46 -35.14
N LYS A 220 -16.34 -8.75 -35.32
CA LYS A 220 -17.05 -8.78 -36.60
C LYS A 220 -16.25 -8.14 -37.75
N VAL A 221 -15.43 -7.11 -37.46
CA VAL A 221 -14.53 -6.49 -38.45
C VAL A 221 -13.50 -7.52 -38.90
N GLU A 222 -12.84 -8.20 -37.97
CA GLU A 222 -11.82 -9.20 -38.28
C GLU A 222 -12.43 -10.39 -39.06
N THR A 223 -13.62 -10.87 -38.66
CA THR A 223 -14.30 -11.94 -39.36
C THR A 223 -14.60 -11.57 -40.81
N ARG A 224 -15.18 -10.38 -41.06
CA ARG A 224 -15.46 -9.91 -42.42
C ARG A 224 -14.20 -9.63 -43.25
N PHE A 225 -13.16 -9.15 -42.58
CA PHE A 225 -11.86 -8.92 -43.24
C PHE A 225 -11.24 -10.25 -43.69
N PHE A 226 -11.29 -11.27 -42.86
CA PHE A 226 -10.82 -12.63 -43.19
C PHE A 226 -11.64 -13.24 -44.33
N GLU A 227 -12.99 -13.11 -44.27
CA GLU A 227 -13.88 -13.53 -45.37
C GLU A 227 -13.53 -12.93 -46.70
N ARG A 228 -13.35 -11.58 -46.75
CA ARG A 228 -12.98 -10.89 -48.01
C ARG A 228 -11.65 -11.36 -48.56
N LEU A 229 -10.65 -11.62 -47.69
CA LEU A 229 -9.36 -12.12 -48.13
C LEU A 229 -9.40 -13.59 -48.57
N ARG A 230 -10.21 -14.42 -47.89
CA ARG A 230 -10.45 -15.79 -48.29
C ARG A 230 -11.09 -15.84 -49.68
N ASP A 231 -12.14 -15.06 -49.90
CA ASP A 231 -12.90 -15.01 -51.16
C ASP A 231 -12.07 -14.46 -52.30
N ALA A 232 -11.09 -13.58 -52.00
CA ALA A 232 -10.09 -13.10 -52.95
C ALA A 232 -8.94 -14.09 -53.19
N GLY A 233 -8.93 -15.25 -52.55
CA GLY A 233 -7.85 -16.25 -52.65
C GLY A 233 -6.50 -15.79 -52.07
N LYS A 234 -6.50 -14.80 -51.17
CA LYS A 234 -5.29 -14.21 -50.57
C LYS A 234 -5.02 -14.61 -49.10
N ALA A 235 -5.88 -15.47 -48.49
CA ALA A 235 -5.75 -15.86 -47.11
C ALA A 235 -5.40 -17.33 -46.90
N LEU A 236 -4.59 -17.63 -45.92
CA LEU A 236 -4.33 -18.95 -45.33
C LEU A 236 -4.58 -18.86 -43.82
N PHE A 237 -5.21 -19.92 -43.24
CA PHE A 237 -5.63 -19.93 -41.85
C PHE A 237 -5.00 -21.07 -41.06
N TYR A 238 -4.34 -20.79 -39.99
CA TYR A 238 -3.75 -21.77 -39.08
C TYR A 238 -4.30 -21.55 -37.68
N TRP A 239 -5.27 -22.44 -37.30
CA TRP A 239 -5.92 -22.43 -35.98
C TRP A 239 -5.20 -23.41 -35.06
N ASP A 240 -4.97 -23.01 -33.82
CA ASP A 240 -4.39 -23.88 -32.79
C ASP A 240 -5.49 -24.35 -31.84
N TYR A 241 -5.75 -25.64 -31.78
CA TYR A 241 -6.80 -26.25 -30.95
C TYR A 241 -6.43 -27.69 -30.58
N ASP A 242 -7.26 -28.33 -29.78
CA ASP A 242 -7.17 -29.77 -29.49
C ASP A 242 -8.53 -30.43 -29.58
N LEU A 243 -8.55 -31.69 -30.07
CA LEU A 243 -9.78 -32.49 -30.21
C LEU A 243 -10.40 -32.80 -28.85
N PHE A 244 -9.67 -32.72 -27.77
CA PHE A 244 -10.17 -32.90 -26.42
C PHE A 244 -11.32 -31.92 -26.10
N TYR A 245 -11.19 -30.65 -26.42
CA TYR A 245 -12.23 -29.66 -26.15
C TYR A 245 -13.04 -29.22 -27.35
N THR A 246 -12.75 -29.73 -28.54
CA THR A 246 -13.57 -29.48 -29.76
C THR A 246 -14.42 -30.66 -30.17
N ARG A 247 -14.06 -31.89 -29.80
CA ARG A 247 -14.87 -33.09 -30.05
C ARG A 247 -15.42 -33.65 -28.74
N LEU A 248 -16.61 -33.21 -28.34
CA LEU A 248 -17.32 -33.79 -27.21
C LEU A 248 -18.11 -35.04 -27.62
N PRO A 249 -18.30 -36.02 -26.71
CA PRO A 249 -19.16 -37.15 -26.95
C PRO A 249 -20.57 -36.67 -27.31
N ARG A 250 -21.09 -37.12 -28.45
CA ARG A 250 -22.44 -36.79 -28.97
C ARG A 250 -23.61 -37.24 -28.08
N GLU A 251 -23.32 -37.88 -26.94
CA GLU A 251 -24.30 -38.54 -26.08
C GLU A 251 -24.84 -37.69 -24.92
N LYS A 252 -24.36 -36.45 -24.72
CA LYS A 252 -24.90 -35.56 -23.68
C LYS A 252 -26.02 -34.70 -24.23
N THR A 253 -27.20 -34.81 -23.69
CA THR A 253 -28.34 -33.92 -23.94
C THR A 253 -28.61 -33.06 -22.69
N PRO A 254 -28.62 -31.74 -22.79
CA PRO A 254 -28.39 -30.89 -23.97
C PRO A 254 -26.93 -30.93 -24.43
N PRO A 255 -26.67 -30.58 -25.70
CA PRO A 255 -25.32 -30.59 -26.25
C PRO A 255 -24.45 -29.59 -25.45
N TYR A 256 -23.51 -30.13 -24.72
CA TYR A 256 -22.53 -29.34 -23.99
C TYR A 256 -21.39 -28.95 -24.94
N THR A 257 -21.14 -27.68 -25.11
CA THR A 257 -19.94 -27.15 -25.80
C THR A 257 -18.92 -26.79 -24.77
N HIS A 258 -17.70 -27.32 -24.89
CA HIS A 258 -16.61 -26.95 -23.99
C HIS A 258 -16.23 -25.49 -24.25
N GLU A 259 -16.13 -24.67 -23.18
CA GLU A 259 -15.91 -23.24 -23.29
C GLU A 259 -14.64 -22.88 -24.10
N ALA A 260 -13.54 -23.65 -23.95
CA ALA A 260 -12.32 -23.44 -24.72
C ALA A 260 -12.47 -23.68 -26.24
N GLY A 261 -13.44 -24.49 -26.65
CA GLY A 261 -13.66 -24.83 -28.05
C GLY A 261 -14.67 -23.93 -28.77
N GLU A 262 -15.44 -23.12 -28.07
CA GLU A 262 -16.59 -22.39 -28.58
C GLU A 262 -16.27 -21.55 -29.83
N PHE A 263 -15.29 -20.69 -29.76
CA PHE A 263 -14.93 -19.78 -30.86
C PHE A 263 -14.14 -20.49 -31.97
N ILE A 264 -13.30 -21.44 -31.62
CA ILE A 264 -12.55 -22.23 -32.59
C ILE A 264 -13.49 -23.04 -33.48
N LEU A 265 -14.53 -23.65 -32.93
CA LEU A 265 -15.54 -24.40 -33.74
C LEU A 265 -16.24 -23.48 -34.74
N ARG A 266 -16.68 -22.30 -34.31
CA ARG A 266 -17.26 -21.29 -35.20
C ARG A 266 -16.32 -20.87 -36.32
N ASN A 267 -15.05 -20.64 -35.97
CA ASN A 267 -14.04 -20.24 -36.95
C ASN A 267 -13.71 -21.33 -37.95
N LEU A 268 -13.64 -22.59 -37.51
CA LEU A 268 -13.37 -23.74 -38.40
C LEU A 268 -14.50 -23.97 -39.39
N GLU A 269 -15.76 -23.67 -39.08
CA GLU A 269 -16.88 -23.71 -40.00
C GLU A 269 -16.73 -22.72 -41.16
N ILE A 270 -16.18 -21.55 -40.91
CA ILE A 270 -16.06 -20.46 -41.89
C ILE A 270 -14.69 -20.50 -42.58
N PHE A 271 -13.63 -20.77 -41.82
CA PHE A 271 -12.24 -20.71 -42.26
C PHE A 271 -11.55 -22.07 -42.01
N PRO A 272 -11.43 -22.94 -43.00
CA PRO A 272 -10.78 -24.24 -42.84
C PRO A 272 -9.33 -24.10 -42.42
N ASN A 273 -8.87 -24.95 -41.47
CA ASN A 273 -7.48 -24.99 -41.06
C ASN A 273 -6.60 -25.61 -42.15
N GLU A 274 -5.43 -25.02 -42.39
CA GLU A 274 -4.44 -25.53 -43.37
C GLU A 274 -3.73 -26.81 -42.88
N LEU A 275 -3.63 -27.00 -41.56
CA LEU A 275 -3.03 -28.19 -40.96
C LEU A 275 -4.08 -29.32 -40.84
N PRO A 276 -3.65 -30.58 -40.97
CA PRO A 276 -4.54 -31.73 -40.86
C PRO A 276 -5.01 -31.91 -39.40
N GLU A 277 -6.24 -32.40 -39.25
CA GLU A 277 -6.87 -32.61 -37.95
C GLU A 277 -6.06 -33.58 -37.03
N THR A 278 -5.30 -34.49 -37.63
CA THR A 278 -4.46 -35.43 -36.89
C THR A 278 -3.34 -34.76 -36.09
N ALA A 279 -3.04 -33.50 -36.33
CA ALA A 279 -2.05 -32.74 -35.58
C ALA A 279 -2.59 -32.21 -34.24
N PHE A 280 -3.86 -32.37 -33.94
CA PHE A 280 -4.58 -31.72 -32.85
C PHE A 280 -5.21 -32.65 -31.80
N ASP A 281 -4.68 -33.86 -31.59
CA ASP A 281 -5.08 -34.77 -30.51
C ASP A 281 -3.92 -35.02 -29.55
N VAL A 282 -3.33 -33.96 -29.04
CA VAL A 282 -2.09 -34.02 -28.21
C VAL A 282 -2.36 -33.90 -26.72
N LEU A 283 -3.50 -33.34 -26.30
CA LEU A 283 -3.83 -33.21 -24.88
C LEU A 283 -4.02 -34.58 -24.22
N ARG A 284 -4.45 -35.59 -24.99
CA ARG A 284 -4.62 -36.97 -24.50
C ARG A 284 -3.35 -37.81 -24.40
N HIS A 285 -2.23 -37.32 -24.94
CA HIS A 285 -0.94 -37.96 -24.77
C HIS A 285 -0.49 -37.95 -23.31
N PRO A 286 0.19 -38.97 -22.80
CA PRO A 286 0.61 -39.05 -21.41
C PRO A 286 1.34 -37.77 -20.95
N LYS A 287 0.90 -37.22 -19.80
CA LYS A 287 1.46 -36.01 -19.20
C LYS A 287 1.69 -36.22 -17.72
N ASN A 288 2.70 -35.58 -17.19
CA ASN A 288 2.94 -35.51 -15.75
C ASN A 288 2.26 -34.23 -15.21
N VAL A 289 1.17 -34.40 -14.49
CA VAL A 289 0.37 -33.29 -13.99
C VAL A 289 0.37 -33.24 -12.46
N ARG A 290 0.77 -32.10 -11.91
CA ARG A 290 0.83 -31.87 -10.47
C ARG A 290 0.02 -30.64 -10.10
N PHE A 291 -0.88 -30.79 -9.11
CA PHE A 291 -1.61 -29.71 -8.49
C PHE A 291 -1.01 -29.48 -7.10
N ILE A 292 -0.53 -28.27 -6.83
CA ILE A 292 0.11 -27.93 -5.57
C ILE A 292 -0.67 -26.81 -4.89
N SER A 293 -1.17 -27.09 -3.70
CA SER A 293 -1.77 -26.06 -2.86
C SER A 293 -0.69 -25.41 -1.99
N ALA A 294 -0.69 -24.10 -1.92
CA ALA A 294 0.26 -23.31 -1.14
C ALA A 294 -0.46 -22.43 -0.11
N PRO A 295 0.09 -22.22 1.09
CA PRO A 295 -0.53 -21.37 2.09
C PRO A 295 -0.50 -19.87 1.72
N THR A 296 0.47 -19.44 0.92
CA THR A 296 0.62 -18.04 0.47
C THR A 296 1.19 -17.97 -0.93
N GLU A 297 0.95 -16.85 -1.62
CA GLU A 297 1.55 -16.60 -2.94
C GLU A 297 3.09 -16.58 -2.88
N ASN A 298 3.69 -16.02 -1.82
CA ASN A 298 5.13 -16.01 -1.66
C ASN A 298 5.72 -17.44 -1.49
N ALA A 299 4.98 -18.36 -0.87
CA ALA A 299 5.38 -19.76 -0.77
C ALA A 299 5.44 -20.41 -2.16
N GLN A 300 4.53 -20.06 -3.06
CA GLN A 300 4.57 -20.53 -4.46
C GLN A 300 5.84 -20.06 -5.17
N ALA A 301 6.20 -18.78 -5.05
CA ALA A 301 7.44 -18.26 -5.63
C ALA A 301 8.68 -18.98 -5.08
N ARG A 302 8.72 -19.27 -3.79
CA ARG A 302 9.82 -20.00 -3.14
C ARG A 302 9.94 -21.46 -3.53
N TYR A 303 8.89 -22.05 -4.08
CA TYR A 303 8.93 -23.41 -4.63
C TYR A 303 9.68 -23.49 -5.98
N LEU A 304 9.81 -22.37 -6.68
CA LEU A 304 10.42 -22.32 -8.02
C LEU A 304 11.82 -22.95 -8.09
N PRO A 305 12.76 -22.74 -7.13
CA PRO A 305 14.08 -23.41 -7.20
C PRO A 305 13.99 -24.94 -7.22
N GLU A 306 13.05 -25.51 -6.48
CA GLU A 306 12.84 -26.96 -6.44
C GLU A 306 12.27 -27.47 -7.76
N TRP A 307 11.30 -26.75 -8.32
CA TRP A 307 10.76 -27.08 -9.63
C TRP A 307 11.83 -27.00 -10.72
N VAL A 308 12.62 -25.93 -10.77
CA VAL A 308 13.72 -25.75 -11.74
C VAL A 308 14.70 -26.92 -11.65
N ARG A 309 15.16 -27.26 -10.44
CA ARG A 309 16.08 -28.39 -10.25
C ARG A 309 15.49 -29.74 -10.66
N SER A 310 14.19 -29.93 -10.44
CA SER A 310 13.50 -31.17 -10.87
C SER A 310 13.45 -31.31 -12.38
N VAL A 311 13.20 -30.21 -13.07
CA VAL A 311 13.14 -30.16 -14.55
C VAL A 311 14.56 -30.32 -15.14
N MET A 312 15.56 -29.62 -14.59
CA MET A 312 16.96 -29.72 -15.07
C MET A 312 17.59 -31.09 -14.82
N LYS A 313 17.26 -31.77 -13.72
CA LYS A 313 17.75 -33.15 -13.45
C LYS A 313 17.23 -34.19 -14.43
N ASN A 314 16.04 -34.00 -14.94
CA ASN A 314 15.38 -34.92 -15.88
C ASN A 314 15.87 -34.73 -17.32
N ASP A 315 16.77 -33.78 -17.55
CA ASP A 315 17.34 -33.50 -18.84
C ASP A 315 18.86 -33.71 -18.85
N PRO A 316 19.35 -34.82 -19.44
CA PRO A 316 20.75 -35.19 -19.41
C PRO A 316 21.65 -34.33 -20.35
N SER A 317 21.11 -33.49 -21.22
CA SER A 317 21.90 -32.83 -22.27
C SER A 317 22.41 -31.43 -21.84
N GLY A 318 21.84 -30.78 -20.85
CA GLY A 318 22.33 -29.53 -20.23
C GLY A 318 22.67 -28.38 -21.19
N THR A 319 21.99 -28.29 -22.35
CA THR A 319 22.26 -27.26 -23.34
C THR A 319 21.40 -26.02 -23.12
N PRO A 320 21.93 -24.81 -23.35
CA PRO A 320 21.16 -23.52 -23.19
C PRO A 320 19.89 -23.45 -24.05
N THR A 321 19.83 -24.21 -25.13
CA THR A 321 18.65 -24.34 -26.00
C THR A 321 17.45 -24.94 -25.29
N GLN A 322 17.65 -25.63 -24.19
CA GLN A 322 16.57 -26.27 -23.42
C GLN A 322 15.98 -25.36 -22.32
N GLU A 323 16.67 -24.33 -21.89
CA GLU A 323 16.10 -23.35 -20.96
C GLU A 323 14.82 -22.71 -21.52
N LYS A 324 14.76 -22.47 -22.85
CA LYS A 324 13.57 -21.89 -23.52
C LYS A 324 12.34 -22.82 -23.56
N GLU A 325 12.50 -24.11 -23.28
CA GLU A 325 11.40 -25.07 -23.17
C GLU A 325 10.68 -24.99 -21.82
N ASN A 326 11.21 -24.19 -20.88
CA ASN A 326 10.69 -24.01 -19.54
C ASN A 326 9.95 -22.67 -19.43
N ALA A 327 8.72 -22.70 -18.95
CA ALA A 327 7.92 -21.49 -18.72
C ALA A 327 7.39 -21.40 -17.30
N VAL A 328 7.56 -20.24 -16.72
CA VAL A 328 6.94 -19.80 -15.47
C VAL A 328 5.85 -18.80 -15.83
N VAL A 329 4.59 -19.19 -15.63
CA VAL A 329 3.43 -18.36 -15.99
C VAL A 329 2.78 -17.81 -14.73
N LEU A 330 2.61 -16.50 -14.67
CA LEU A 330 2.04 -15.79 -13.54
C LEU A 330 0.60 -15.40 -13.87
N CYS A 331 -0.36 -15.99 -13.14
CA CYS A 331 -1.75 -15.54 -13.21
C CYS A 331 -1.96 -14.22 -12.44
N ASN A 332 -1.17 -14.03 -11.37
CA ASN A 332 -1.03 -12.76 -10.68
C ASN A 332 0.35 -12.16 -10.98
N GLU A 333 0.39 -11.12 -11.80
CA GLU A 333 1.64 -10.47 -12.24
C GLU A 333 2.39 -9.78 -11.10
N SER A 334 1.74 -9.51 -9.96
CA SER A 334 2.40 -8.93 -8.78
C SER A 334 3.46 -9.85 -8.16
N LEU A 335 3.44 -11.15 -8.48
CA LEU A 335 4.45 -12.12 -8.08
C LEU A 335 5.77 -12.03 -8.85
N LEU A 336 5.88 -11.14 -9.83
CA LEU A 336 7.09 -11.05 -10.65
C LEU A 336 8.36 -10.87 -9.80
N LEU A 337 8.38 -9.94 -8.85
CA LEU A 337 9.56 -9.72 -7.99
C LEU A 337 9.90 -10.93 -7.10
N PRO A 338 8.96 -11.50 -6.33
CA PRO A 338 9.20 -12.72 -5.59
C PRO A 338 9.75 -13.86 -6.44
N VAL A 339 9.23 -14.01 -7.66
CA VAL A 339 9.68 -15.03 -8.62
C VAL A 339 11.11 -14.76 -9.08
N LEU A 340 11.44 -13.52 -9.48
CA LEU A 340 12.79 -13.15 -9.92
C LEU A 340 13.84 -13.39 -8.82
N HIS A 341 13.52 -13.05 -7.57
CA HIS A 341 14.38 -13.32 -6.42
C HIS A 341 14.50 -14.81 -6.06
N SER A 342 13.57 -15.64 -6.55
CA SER A 342 13.56 -17.08 -6.30
C SER A 342 14.19 -17.90 -7.42
N ILE A 343 14.52 -17.30 -8.55
CA ILE A 343 15.22 -18.01 -9.64
C ILE A 343 16.60 -18.42 -9.16
N PRO A 344 16.93 -19.73 -9.21
CA PRO A 344 18.24 -20.19 -8.76
C PRO A 344 19.34 -19.82 -9.76
N SER A 345 20.57 -19.67 -9.24
CA SER A 345 21.75 -19.29 -10.03
C SER A 345 22.17 -20.30 -11.11
N GLU A 346 21.62 -21.49 -11.08
CA GLU A 346 21.79 -22.52 -12.11
C GLU A 346 21.16 -22.14 -13.46
N VAL A 347 20.12 -21.28 -13.44
CA VAL A 347 19.49 -20.72 -14.66
C VAL A 347 20.34 -19.55 -15.15
N LYS A 348 20.91 -19.70 -16.35
CA LYS A 348 21.83 -18.70 -16.90
C LYS A 348 21.11 -17.55 -17.60
N ASN A 349 20.03 -17.85 -18.28
CA ASN A 349 19.28 -16.88 -19.07
C ASN A 349 17.82 -16.92 -18.70
N VAL A 350 17.25 -15.75 -18.46
CA VAL A 350 15.83 -15.56 -18.14
C VAL A 350 15.28 -14.48 -19.05
N ASN A 351 14.20 -14.80 -19.74
CA ASN A 351 13.46 -13.83 -20.53
C ASN A 351 12.16 -13.45 -19.81
N ILE A 352 12.04 -12.19 -19.43
CA ILE A 352 10.86 -11.64 -18.77
C ILE A 352 10.04 -10.90 -19.79
N THR A 353 8.81 -11.33 -19.98
CA THR A 353 7.96 -10.80 -21.03
C THR A 353 6.91 -9.82 -20.54
N MET A 354 6.65 -9.83 -19.24
CA MET A 354 5.77 -8.88 -18.58
C MET A 354 6.51 -7.57 -18.35
N GLY A 355 5.78 -6.45 -18.40
CA GLY A 355 6.33 -5.19 -17.95
C GLY A 355 6.37 -5.12 -16.43
N PHE A 356 7.42 -4.50 -15.88
CA PHE A 356 7.47 -4.22 -14.44
C PHE A 356 6.55 -3.02 -14.12
N PRO A 357 5.61 -3.13 -13.16
CA PRO A 357 4.73 -2.03 -12.82
C PRO A 357 5.51 -0.82 -12.29
N LEU A 358 5.37 0.33 -12.93
CA LEU A 358 6.02 1.57 -12.52
C LEU A 358 5.63 1.97 -11.08
N ALA A 359 4.41 1.63 -10.66
CA ALA A 359 3.91 1.83 -9.29
C ALA A 359 4.75 1.16 -8.20
N GLN A 360 5.48 0.09 -8.52
CA GLN A 360 6.34 -0.63 -7.58
C GLN A 360 7.78 -0.09 -7.56
N THR A 361 8.06 0.99 -8.28
CA THR A 361 9.41 1.58 -8.33
C THR A 361 9.58 2.72 -7.30
N PRO A 362 10.81 2.96 -6.81
CA PRO A 362 11.10 4.11 -5.97
C PRO A 362 10.76 5.46 -6.63
N VAL A 363 10.81 5.53 -7.96
CA VAL A 363 10.46 6.74 -8.72
C VAL A 363 8.99 7.13 -8.51
N TYR A 364 8.09 6.16 -8.53
CA TYR A 364 6.67 6.42 -8.32
C TYR A 364 6.39 6.98 -6.93
N SER A 365 6.96 6.36 -5.88
CA SER A 365 6.79 6.85 -4.51
C SER A 365 7.39 8.24 -4.33
N PHE A 366 8.51 8.52 -5.00
CA PHE A 366 9.15 9.83 -4.96
C PHE A 366 8.30 10.92 -5.63
N ILE A 367 7.82 10.66 -6.86
CA ILE A 367 6.94 11.60 -7.57
C ILE A 367 5.66 11.85 -6.75
N SER A 368 5.07 10.81 -6.20
CA SER A 368 3.88 10.93 -5.36
C SER A 368 4.12 11.81 -4.13
N ALA A 369 5.26 11.63 -3.45
CA ALA A 369 5.66 12.45 -2.31
C ALA A 369 5.91 13.91 -2.70
N LEU A 370 6.54 14.17 -3.87
CA LEU A 370 6.77 15.52 -4.39
C LEU A 370 5.46 16.23 -4.77
N ILE A 371 4.53 15.52 -5.39
CA ILE A 371 3.21 16.05 -5.72
C ILE A 371 2.45 16.39 -4.44
N GLU A 372 2.44 15.47 -3.47
CA GLU A 372 1.79 15.68 -2.18
C GLU A 372 2.38 16.88 -1.45
N LEU A 373 3.71 17.01 -1.45
CA LEU A 373 4.43 18.13 -0.85
C LEU A 373 3.97 19.48 -1.42
N GLN A 374 3.82 19.58 -2.76
CA GLN A 374 3.49 20.83 -3.45
C GLN A 374 1.99 21.13 -3.53
N THR A 375 1.14 20.15 -3.25
CA THR A 375 -0.33 20.30 -3.26
C THR A 375 -0.88 20.42 -1.86
N SER A 376 -1.28 19.32 -1.24
CA SER A 376 -1.87 19.25 0.10
C SER A 376 -0.85 19.48 1.23
N GLY A 377 0.44 19.20 0.99
CA GLY A 377 1.51 19.44 1.95
C GLY A 377 1.90 20.91 2.14
N TYR A 378 1.67 21.78 1.15
CA TYR A 378 1.96 23.20 1.22
C TYR A 378 0.70 24.02 1.48
N ARG A 379 0.64 24.66 2.64
CA ARG A 379 -0.44 25.55 3.04
C ARG A 379 -0.20 26.94 2.47
N ARG A 380 -0.98 27.32 1.47
CA ARG A 380 -0.83 28.62 0.78
C ARG A 380 -1.20 29.82 1.66
N ASP A 381 -2.11 29.63 2.61
CA ASP A 381 -2.57 30.64 3.58
C ASP A 381 -1.48 31.06 4.56
N THR A 382 -0.68 30.10 5.05
CA THR A 382 0.40 30.32 6.04
C THR A 382 1.80 30.33 5.44
N GLY A 383 1.95 29.85 4.20
CA GLY A 383 3.25 29.73 3.53
C GLY A 383 4.14 28.63 4.12
N ARG A 384 3.57 27.62 4.78
CA ARG A 384 4.27 26.56 5.52
C ARG A 384 3.99 25.19 4.91
N TYR A 385 4.93 24.26 5.10
CA TYR A 385 4.75 22.86 4.75
C TYR A 385 4.23 22.05 5.95
N SER A 386 3.44 20.98 5.70
CA SER A 386 3.15 19.99 6.74
C SER A 386 4.38 19.10 6.96
N TYR A 387 4.66 18.76 8.22
CA TYR A 387 5.80 17.89 8.55
C TYR A 387 5.69 16.51 7.89
N GLU A 388 4.51 15.93 7.82
CA GLU A 388 4.28 14.62 7.20
C GLU A 388 4.75 14.58 5.73
N ALA A 389 4.36 15.58 4.94
CA ALA A 389 4.79 15.68 3.55
C ALA A 389 6.30 15.95 3.43
N VAL A 390 6.86 16.77 4.32
CA VAL A 390 8.31 17.05 4.40
C VAL A 390 9.07 15.76 4.76
N GLN A 391 8.62 15.03 5.78
CA GLN A 391 9.24 13.79 6.23
C GLN A 391 9.24 12.72 5.15
N ALA A 392 8.12 12.56 4.42
CA ALA A 392 8.01 11.61 3.32
C ALA A 392 9.10 11.83 2.26
N VAL A 393 9.38 13.09 1.96
CA VAL A 393 10.44 13.47 1.00
C VAL A 393 11.84 13.33 1.61
N LEU A 394 12.08 13.80 2.86
CA LEU A 394 13.39 13.73 3.51
C LEU A 394 13.85 12.28 3.77
N LYS A 395 12.93 11.37 4.10
CA LYS A 395 13.21 9.93 4.30
C LYS A 395 13.39 9.16 3.00
N HIS A 396 12.99 9.72 1.86
CA HIS A 396 13.06 9.00 0.60
C HIS A 396 14.51 8.70 0.20
N PRO A 397 14.84 7.48 -0.29
CA PRO A 397 16.20 7.09 -0.66
C PRO A 397 16.89 8.07 -1.62
N TYR A 398 16.19 8.59 -2.61
CA TYR A 398 16.74 9.56 -3.56
C TYR A 398 17.15 10.87 -2.88
N THR A 399 16.34 11.38 -1.96
CA THR A 399 16.68 12.58 -1.21
C THR A 399 17.90 12.34 -0.34
N ARG A 400 17.97 11.19 0.35
CA ARG A 400 19.12 10.82 1.20
C ARG A 400 20.43 10.71 0.42
N GLN A 401 20.39 10.26 -0.82
CA GLN A 401 21.57 10.15 -1.69
C GLN A 401 21.99 11.49 -2.29
N LEU A 402 21.04 12.37 -2.60
CA LEU A 402 21.31 13.66 -3.26
C LEU A 402 21.58 14.81 -2.27
N SER A 403 21.08 14.71 -1.05
CA SER A 403 21.21 15.73 -0.03
C SER A 403 21.96 15.20 1.20
N PRO A 404 23.18 15.66 1.47
CA PRO A 404 23.91 15.32 2.70
C PRO A 404 23.26 15.91 3.96
N SER A 405 22.41 16.94 3.80
CA SER A 405 21.74 17.62 4.91
C SER A 405 20.42 17.00 5.32
N ALA A 406 19.82 16.15 4.47
CA ALA A 406 18.46 15.63 4.65
C ALA A 406 18.25 14.88 5.98
N GLU A 407 19.21 14.04 6.37
CA GLU A 407 19.12 13.28 7.63
C GLU A 407 19.22 14.16 8.86
N LYS A 408 20.14 15.13 8.83
CA LYS A 408 20.35 16.08 9.92
C LYS A 408 19.11 16.97 10.09
N LEU A 409 18.57 17.44 8.98
CA LEU A 409 17.36 18.27 8.96
C LEU A 409 16.16 17.50 9.52
N GLU A 410 15.94 16.27 9.08
CA GLU A 410 14.83 15.43 9.58
C GLU A 410 14.93 15.21 11.10
N LYS A 411 16.13 14.87 11.62
CA LYS A 411 16.38 14.72 13.06
C LYS A 411 16.16 16.02 13.83
N GLN A 412 16.53 17.15 13.24
CA GLN A 412 16.33 18.47 13.86
C GLN A 412 14.84 18.82 13.94
N LEU A 413 14.09 18.66 12.83
CA LEU A 413 12.66 18.93 12.81
C LEU A 413 11.89 18.04 13.79
N THR A 414 12.29 16.77 13.91
CA THR A 414 11.72 15.83 14.89
C THR A 414 12.00 16.28 16.32
N LYS A 415 13.26 16.62 16.61
CA LYS A 415 13.68 17.08 17.95
C LYS A 415 12.95 18.37 18.36
N ASP A 416 12.82 19.31 17.42
CA ASP A 416 12.20 20.61 17.66
C ASP A 416 10.66 20.57 17.52
N ASN A 417 10.06 19.37 17.33
CA ASN A 417 8.62 19.13 17.16
C ASN A 417 7.95 20.10 16.16
N ARG A 418 8.59 20.31 15.00
CA ARG A 418 8.16 21.28 13.99
C ARG A 418 7.08 20.71 13.07
N PHE A 419 5.81 20.95 13.41
CA PHE A 419 4.65 20.48 12.59
C PHE A 419 4.51 21.21 11.26
N TYR A 420 4.84 22.51 11.24
CA TYR A 420 4.68 23.37 10.08
C TYR A 420 5.95 24.19 9.81
N PRO A 421 7.02 23.53 9.28
CA PRO A 421 8.24 24.24 8.96
C PRO A 421 8.05 25.25 7.79
N LEU A 422 8.80 26.35 7.85
CA LEU A 422 8.88 27.32 6.77
C LEU A 422 9.78 26.81 5.64
N PRO A 423 9.54 27.18 4.37
CA PRO A 423 10.45 26.85 3.27
C PRO A 423 11.91 27.25 3.54
N SER A 424 12.15 28.37 4.23
CA SER A 424 13.50 28.84 4.59
C SER A 424 14.22 27.94 5.58
N GLU A 425 13.50 27.22 6.44
CA GLU A 425 14.07 26.28 7.40
C GLU A 425 14.49 24.97 6.69
N LEU A 426 13.85 24.64 5.57
CA LEU A 426 14.06 23.40 4.82
C LEU A 426 15.16 23.46 3.77
N LYS A 427 15.52 24.65 3.30
CA LYS A 427 16.51 24.91 2.24
C LYS A 427 17.94 24.85 2.76
N GLN A 428 18.43 23.68 3.14
CA GLN A 428 19.73 23.48 3.76
C GLN A 428 20.87 23.20 2.76
N ASP A 429 20.54 22.80 1.54
CA ASP A 429 21.45 22.58 0.40
C ASP A 429 20.75 22.84 -0.92
N GLU A 430 21.49 22.80 -2.03
CA GLU A 430 20.96 23.08 -3.39
C GLU A 430 19.82 22.16 -3.79
N PHE A 431 19.88 20.86 -3.43
CA PHE A 431 18.84 19.92 -3.76
C PHE A 431 17.57 20.21 -2.95
N LEU A 432 17.71 20.40 -1.63
CA LEU A 432 16.57 20.74 -0.76
C LEU A 432 15.97 22.11 -1.10
N GLU A 433 16.80 23.08 -1.53
CA GLU A 433 16.28 24.36 -2.01
C GLU A 433 15.35 24.20 -3.21
N GLN A 434 15.73 23.37 -4.19
CA GLN A 434 14.85 23.06 -5.31
C GLN A 434 13.56 22.35 -4.87
N VAL A 435 13.68 21.32 -4.03
CA VAL A 435 12.57 20.50 -3.57
C VAL A 435 11.54 21.28 -2.76
N PHE A 436 12.01 22.15 -1.84
CA PHE A 436 11.15 22.92 -0.94
C PHE A 436 10.87 24.36 -1.43
N THR A 437 11.04 24.62 -2.71
CA THR A 437 10.56 25.84 -3.32
C THR A 437 9.10 25.64 -3.77
N PRO A 438 8.14 26.43 -3.20
CA PRO A 438 6.74 26.28 -3.54
C PRO A 438 6.46 26.53 -5.02
N GLN A 439 5.65 25.70 -5.64
CA GLN A 439 5.27 25.80 -7.05
C GLN A 439 3.88 26.39 -7.19
N THR A 440 3.73 27.31 -8.15
CA THR A 440 2.46 27.94 -8.48
C THR A 440 2.07 27.64 -9.91
N GLY A 441 0.95 26.91 -10.07
CA GLY A 441 0.43 26.54 -11.38
C GLY A 441 0.85 25.15 -11.83
N ILE A 442 0.15 24.65 -12.82
CA ILE A 442 0.23 23.27 -13.30
C ILE A 442 1.52 23.05 -14.09
N SER A 443 1.83 23.95 -15.05
CA SER A 443 3.07 23.86 -15.84
C SER A 443 4.32 23.94 -14.97
N ALA A 444 4.31 24.84 -13.95
CA ALA A 444 5.41 24.95 -12.99
C ALA A 444 5.60 23.64 -12.18
N LEU A 445 4.51 23.00 -11.75
CA LEU A 445 4.58 21.71 -11.04
C LEU A 445 5.15 20.62 -11.95
N CYS A 446 4.71 20.50 -13.18
CA CYS A 446 5.26 19.52 -14.12
C CYS A 446 6.75 19.77 -14.43
N GLN A 447 7.14 21.04 -14.60
CA GLN A 447 8.55 21.41 -14.81
C GLN A 447 9.42 21.07 -13.58
N TYR A 448 8.92 21.39 -12.38
CA TYR A 448 9.57 21.03 -11.12
C TYR A 448 9.82 19.53 -11.00
N LEU A 449 8.81 18.70 -11.32
CA LEU A 449 8.94 17.24 -11.30
C LEU A 449 10.00 16.77 -12.30
N THR A 450 9.98 17.27 -13.55
CA THR A 450 10.96 16.87 -14.56
C THR A 450 12.39 17.29 -14.22
N ASP A 451 12.58 18.49 -13.67
CA ASP A 451 13.90 18.98 -13.25
C ASP A 451 14.44 18.20 -12.04
N THR A 452 13.55 17.81 -11.12
CA THR A 452 13.93 16.96 -9.98
C THR A 452 14.33 15.56 -10.47
N LEU A 453 13.58 14.95 -11.39
CA LEU A 453 13.94 13.65 -11.99
C LEU A 453 15.26 13.69 -12.75
N ARG A 454 15.60 14.81 -13.43
CA ARG A 454 16.91 14.98 -14.05
C ARG A 454 18.04 14.89 -13.03
N LYS A 455 17.90 15.54 -11.87
CA LYS A 455 18.91 15.43 -10.79
C LYS A 455 19.01 14.00 -10.26
N VAL A 456 17.88 13.31 -10.05
CA VAL A 456 17.89 11.90 -9.65
C VAL A 456 18.61 11.03 -10.70
N SER A 457 18.46 11.31 -11.98
CA SER A 457 19.11 10.53 -13.04
C SER A 457 20.65 10.53 -12.97
N ILE A 458 21.25 11.52 -12.30
CA ILE A 458 22.70 11.62 -12.13
C ILE A 458 23.22 10.48 -11.24
N LEU A 459 22.43 10.03 -10.25
CA LEU A 459 22.82 8.92 -9.38
C LEU A 459 23.12 7.64 -10.16
N TYR A 460 22.41 7.41 -11.26
CA TYR A 460 22.53 6.21 -12.07
C TYR A 460 23.55 6.33 -13.23
N ARG A 461 24.13 7.50 -13.48
CA ARG A 461 25.15 7.69 -14.52
C ARG A 461 26.52 7.20 -14.10
N GLN A 462 26.81 7.18 -12.80
CA GLN A 462 28.14 6.88 -12.27
C GLN A 462 28.38 5.37 -12.08
N GLU A 463 27.33 4.54 -12.09
CA GLU A 463 27.42 3.09 -11.88
C GLU A 463 27.48 2.33 -13.23
N GLN A 464 28.43 2.65 -14.10
CA GLN A 464 28.53 2.06 -15.45
C GLN A 464 29.00 0.59 -15.51
N GLU A 465 29.36 -0.04 -14.38
CA GLU A 465 30.03 -1.35 -14.41
C GLU A 465 29.20 -2.54 -13.90
N THR A 466 28.00 -2.35 -13.40
CA THR A 466 27.17 -3.49 -13.02
C THR A 466 25.97 -3.64 -13.95
N ASP A 467 26.00 -4.73 -14.70
CA ASP A 467 24.90 -5.20 -15.58
C ASP A 467 23.74 -5.77 -14.76
N ASP A 468 23.37 -5.05 -13.68
CA ASP A 468 22.31 -5.43 -12.78
C ASP A 468 20.95 -5.05 -13.39
N ILE A 469 20.07 -6.04 -13.52
CA ILE A 469 18.70 -5.91 -14.04
C ILE A 469 17.92 -4.82 -13.29
N PHE A 470 18.14 -4.67 -11.98
CA PHE A 470 17.43 -3.66 -11.18
C PHE A 470 17.92 -2.24 -11.50
N ASN A 471 19.20 -2.03 -11.74
CA ASN A 471 19.71 -0.72 -12.15
C ASN A 471 19.19 -0.30 -13.52
N GLN A 472 19.09 -1.23 -14.46
CA GLN A 472 18.47 -0.98 -15.76
C GLN A 472 16.98 -0.63 -15.58
N LEU A 473 16.25 -1.37 -14.75
CA LEU A 473 14.85 -1.13 -14.44
C LEU A 473 14.63 0.27 -13.85
N TYR A 474 15.48 0.71 -12.91
CA TYR A 474 15.35 2.04 -12.29
C TYR A 474 15.66 3.17 -13.28
N ARG A 475 16.64 3.01 -14.19
CA ARG A 475 16.90 3.96 -15.28
C ARG A 475 15.70 4.10 -16.22
N GLU A 476 15.15 2.97 -16.66
CA GLU A 476 13.96 2.95 -17.52
C GLU A 476 12.73 3.53 -16.80
N SER A 477 12.58 3.30 -15.50
CA SER A 477 11.49 3.89 -14.72
C SER A 477 11.57 5.41 -14.66
N LEU A 478 12.78 5.96 -14.46
CA LEU A 478 13.02 7.41 -14.51
C LEU A 478 12.71 7.97 -15.90
N PHE A 479 13.21 7.31 -16.95
CA PHE A 479 12.98 7.76 -18.33
C PHE A 479 11.50 7.72 -18.70
N LYS A 480 10.79 6.65 -18.34
CA LYS A 480 9.35 6.52 -18.58
C LYS A 480 8.54 7.59 -17.87
N SER A 481 8.84 7.80 -16.57
CA SER A 481 8.17 8.83 -15.77
C SER A 481 8.44 10.24 -16.33
N TYR A 482 9.68 10.54 -16.65
CA TYR A 482 10.08 11.79 -17.29
C TYR A 482 9.33 12.03 -18.61
N THR A 483 9.24 11.01 -19.44
CA THR A 483 8.54 11.09 -20.74
C THR A 483 7.05 11.34 -20.56
N LEU A 484 6.41 10.65 -19.60
CA LEU A 484 4.98 10.85 -19.31
C LEU A 484 4.68 12.26 -18.80
N ILE A 485 5.50 12.77 -17.87
CA ILE A 485 5.32 14.11 -17.32
C ILE A 485 5.54 15.19 -18.40
N ASN A 486 6.59 15.05 -19.22
CA ASN A 486 6.83 15.98 -20.36
C ASN A 486 5.71 15.95 -21.39
N ARG A 487 5.12 14.79 -21.65
CA ARG A 487 3.97 14.67 -22.55
C ARG A 487 2.77 15.44 -22.00
N LEU A 488 2.46 15.31 -20.71
CA LEU A 488 1.41 16.09 -20.06
C LEU A 488 1.73 17.60 -20.13
N LEU A 489 2.97 17.98 -19.82
CA LEU A 489 3.41 19.37 -19.90
C LEU A 489 3.22 19.95 -21.31
N SER A 490 3.57 19.19 -22.34
CA SER A 490 3.37 19.63 -23.73
C SER A 490 1.90 19.85 -24.08
N LEU A 491 0.98 18.99 -23.62
CA LEU A 491 -0.47 19.15 -23.82
C LEU A 491 -1.05 20.35 -23.05
N ILE A 492 -0.51 20.63 -21.88
CA ILE A 492 -0.90 21.79 -21.05
C ILE A 492 -0.40 23.06 -21.71
N ASP A 493 0.85 23.12 -22.13
CA ASP A 493 1.47 24.32 -22.74
C ASP A 493 0.90 24.63 -24.12
N SER A 494 0.45 23.61 -24.87
CA SER A 494 -0.27 23.82 -26.15
C SER A 494 -1.72 24.30 -25.96
N GLY A 495 -2.24 24.31 -24.73
CA GLY A 495 -3.63 24.65 -24.43
C GLY A 495 -4.65 23.55 -24.76
N GLU A 496 -4.20 22.39 -25.20
CA GLU A 496 -5.07 21.25 -25.49
C GLU A 496 -5.65 20.61 -24.20
N LEU A 497 -4.93 20.77 -23.09
CA LEU A 497 -5.31 20.20 -21.80
C LEU A 497 -5.38 21.32 -20.75
N ASN A 498 -6.58 21.67 -20.32
CA ASN A 498 -6.81 22.63 -19.24
C ASN A 498 -7.41 21.93 -18.02
N LEU A 499 -6.62 21.75 -16.98
CA LEU A 499 -6.93 20.98 -15.78
C LEU A 499 -6.87 21.85 -14.54
N GLN A 500 -7.50 21.40 -13.46
CA GLN A 500 -7.22 21.86 -12.09
C GLN A 500 -6.07 21.02 -11.51
N ILE A 501 -5.45 21.52 -10.43
CA ILE A 501 -4.26 20.87 -9.85
C ILE A 501 -4.58 19.50 -9.26
N ASP A 502 -5.77 19.33 -8.70
CA ASP A 502 -6.22 18.05 -8.13
C ASP A 502 -6.45 16.98 -9.19
N THR A 503 -6.93 17.39 -10.37
CA THR A 503 -7.08 16.47 -11.50
C THR A 503 -5.76 16.13 -12.13
N LEU A 504 -4.84 17.09 -12.26
CA LEU A 504 -3.48 16.76 -12.68
C LEU A 504 -2.87 15.70 -11.76
N LYS A 505 -3.02 15.87 -10.44
CA LYS A 505 -2.54 14.90 -9.44
C LYS A 505 -3.14 13.52 -9.70
N ARG A 506 -4.47 13.40 -9.80
CA ARG A 506 -5.17 12.14 -10.06
C ARG A 506 -4.75 11.50 -11.38
N LEU A 507 -4.73 12.29 -12.45
CA LEU A 507 -4.36 11.84 -13.78
C LEU A 507 -2.91 11.35 -13.82
N LEU A 508 -1.98 12.13 -13.31
CA LEU A 508 -0.56 11.77 -13.29
C LEU A 508 -0.30 10.52 -12.46
N CYS A 509 -0.86 10.43 -11.25
CA CYS A 509 -0.74 9.23 -10.42
C CYS A 509 -1.32 7.99 -11.12
N ARG A 510 -2.47 8.11 -11.79
CA ARG A 510 -3.07 7.01 -12.53
C ARG A 510 -2.22 6.59 -13.73
N LEU A 511 -1.77 7.54 -14.56
CA LEU A 511 -0.91 7.24 -15.70
C LEU A 511 0.40 6.55 -15.31
N LEU A 512 1.00 6.99 -14.20
CA LEU A 512 2.19 6.35 -13.66
C LEU A 512 1.87 4.95 -13.09
N ALA A 513 0.76 4.81 -12.35
CA ALA A 513 0.36 3.54 -11.73
C ALA A 513 0.00 2.47 -12.76
N THR A 514 -0.62 2.85 -13.88
CA THR A 514 -1.00 1.91 -14.96
C THR A 514 0.13 1.66 -15.97
N SER A 515 1.25 2.38 -15.86
CA SER A 515 2.38 2.22 -16.76
C SER A 515 3.27 1.06 -16.34
N ASN A 516 3.71 0.29 -17.34
CA ASN A 516 4.68 -0.78 -17.17
C ASN A 516 6.00 -0.44 -17.86
N ILE A 517 7.10 -0.90 -17.28
CA ILE A 517 8.45 -0.76 -17.77
C ILE A 517 8.83 -2.06 -18.47
N PRO A 518 9.16 -2.05 -19.76
CA PRO A 518 9.59 -3.28 -20.45
C PRO A 518 10.95 -3.73 -19.93
N PHE A 519 11.12 -5.02 -19.75
CA PHE A 519 12.44 -5.61 -19.59
C PHE A 519 13.11 -5.74 -20.97
N HIS A 520 14.36 -5.33 -21.06
CA HIS A 520 15.17 -5.52 -22.24
C HIS A 520 15.91 -6.85 -22.12
N GLY A 521 15.50 -7.85 -22.90
CA GLY A 521 16.10 -9.18 -22.98
C GLY A 521 15.97 -9.73 -24.39
N GLU A 522 16.75 -10.76 -24.71
CA GLU A 522 16.60 -11.47 -25.98
C GLU A 522 15.38 -12.40 -25.88
N PRO A 523 14.31 -12.13 -26.65
CA PRO A 523 13.00 -12.75 -26.41
C PRO A 523 12.89 -14.27 -26.57
N ALA A 524 13.84 -14.87 -27.29
CA ALA A 524 13.81 -16.30 -27.63
C ALA A 524 14.87 -17.11 -26.86
N ILE A 525 15.53 -16.51 -25.87
CA ILE A 525 16.63 -17.16 -25.13
C ILE A 525 16.25 -17.31 -23.64
N GLY A 526 16.63 -18.47 -23.06
CA GLY A 526 16.49 -18.74 -21.63
C GLY A 526 15.08 -19.12 -21.16
N MET A 527 14.96 -19.33 -19.87
CA MET A 527 13.68 -19.67 -19.23
C MET A 527 12.69 -18.50 -19.37
N GLN A 528 11.47 -18.80 -19.75
CA GLN A 528 10.46 -17.78 -20.03
C GLN A 528 9.64 -17.50 -18.77
N VAL A 529 9.63 -16.25 -18.29
CA VAL A 529 8.76 -15.75 -17.22
C VAL A 529 7.73 -14.80 -17.84
N MET A 530 6.45 -15.18 -17.78
CA MET A 530 5.42 -14.48 -18.55
C MET A 530 4.05 -14.49 -17.86
N GLY A 531 3.21 -13.53 -18.21
CA GLY A 531 1.79 -13.55 -17.89
C GLY A 531 1.01 -14.49 -18.81
N VAL A 532 -0.25 -14.77 -18.48
CA VAL A 532 -1.08 -15.70 -19.26
C VAL A 532 -1.29 -15.22 -20.69
N LEU A 533 -1.49 -13.92 -20.90
CA LEU A 533 -1.76 -13.36 -22.24
C LEU A 533 -0.53 -13.38 -23.16
N GLU A 534 0.67 -13.38 -22.61
CA GLU A 534 1.93 -13.43 -23.35
C GLU A 534 2.26 -14.83 -23.86
N THR A 535 1.60 -15.87 -23.34
CA THR A 535 1.81 -17.28 -23.76
C THR A 535 1.15 -17.61 -25.09
N ARG A 536 0.44 -16.68 -25.71
CA ARG A 536 -0.28 -16.89 -26.98
C ARG A 536 0.65 -17.44 -28.06
N ASN A 537 0.23 -18.55 -28.68
CA ASN A 537 0.96 -19.24 -29.74
C ASN A 537 2.31 -19.82 -29.35
N LEU A 538 2.67 -19.86 -28.08
CA LEU A 538 3.92 -20.43 -27.60
C LEU A 538 3.64 -21.76 -26.88
N ASP A 539 4.48 -22.76 -27.13
CA ASP A 539 4.42 -24.07 -26.53
C ASP A 539 5.67 -24.33 -25.69
N PHE A 540 5.50 -24.94 -24.54
CA PHE A 540 6.56 -25.26 -23.60
C PHE A 540 6.48 -26.73 -23.20
N ARG A 541 7.61 -27.35 -23.03
CA ARG A 541 7.70 -28.73 -22.56
C ARG A 541 7.42 -28.84 -21.08
N ASN A 542 7.98 -27.90 -20.31
CA ASN A 542 7.85 -27.83 -18.85
C ASN A 542 7.15 -26.52 -18.47
N LEU A 543 6.04 -26.64 -17.81
CA LEU A 543 5.19 -25.53 -17.46
C LEU A 543 4.92 -25.50 -15.95
N ILE A 544 5.16 -24.35 -15.34
CA ILE A 544 4.67 -24.04 -13.99
C ILE A 544 3.78 -22.80 -14.06
N MET A 545 2.58 -22.88 -13.48
CA MET A 545 1.66 -21.74 -13.36
C MET A 545 1.46 -21.40 -11.89
N LEU A 546 1.61 -20.13 -11.54
CA LEU A 546 1.49 -19.62 -10.18
C LEU A 546 0.22 -18.78 -10.01
N SER A 547 -0.36 -18.82 -8.82
CA SER A 547 -1.61 -18.11 -8.45
C SER A 547 -2.79 -18.47 -9.35
N LEU A 548 -2.95 -19.76 -9.65
CA LEU A 548 -4.07 -20.25 -10.45
C LEU A 548 -5.34 -20.39 -9.59
N ASN A 549 -5.77 -19.25 -9.05
CA ASN A 549 -6.94 -19.12 -8.20
C ASN A 549 -8.16 -18.59 -8.96
N GLU A 550 -9.34 -18.90 -8.44
CA GLU A 550 -10.58 -18.27 -8.90
C GLU A 550 -10.51 -16.76 -8.69
N GLY A 551 -10.87 -15.99 -9.71
CA GLY A 551 -10.73 -14.54 -9.72
C GLY A 551 -9.38 -14.00 -10.24
N GLN A 552 -8.35 -14.85 -10.34
CA GLN A 552 -7.10 -14.54 -11.03
C GLN A 552 -7.09 -15.14 -12.46
N LEU A 553 -7.53 -16.39 -12.58
CA LEU A 553 -7.76 -17.03 -13.89
C LEU A 553 -9.03 -17.92 -13.81
N PRO A 554 -10.18 -17.54 -14.39
CA PRO A 554 -10.39 -16.27 -15.10
C PRO A 554 -10.31 -15.05 -14.19
N LYS A 555 -9.90 -13.91 -14.75
CA LYS A 555 -9.79 -12.67 -13.98
C LYS A 555 -11.19 -12.20 -13.59
N ALA A 556 -11.43 -11.99 -12.30
CA ALA A 556 -12.67 -11.43 -11.79
C ALA A 556 -12.78 -9.94 -12.17
N GLY A 557 -13.99 -9.51 -12.46
CA GLY A 557 -14.33 -8.11 -12.77
C GLY A 557 -14.88 -7.95 -14.18
N GLY A 558 -16.05 -7.34 -14.27
CA GLY A 558 -16.60 -6.81 -15.52
C GLY A 558 -15.84 -5.55 -15.91
N GLU A 559 -15.58 -5.31 -17.18
CA GLU A 559 -15.26 -3.97 -17.63
C GLU A 559 -16.49 -3.11 -17.42
N SER A 560 -16.30 -1.96 -16.80
CA SER A 560 -17.33 -0.94 -16.75
C SER A 560 -17.73 -0.57 -18.18
N SER A 561 -19.00 -0.50 -18.48
CA SER A 561 -19.52 -0.13 -19.79
C SER A 561 -20.83 0.61 -19.61
N PHE A 562 -21.08 1.62 -20.45
CA PHE A 562 -22.38 2.27 -20.52
C PHE A 562 -23.43 1.42 -21.20
N ILE A 563 -22.99 0.51 -22.07
CA ILE A 563 -23.89 -0.32 -22.86
C ILE A 563 -24.28 -1.53 -21.99
N PRO A 564 -25.54 -1.64 -21.56
CA PRO A 564 -26.00 -2.73 -20.71
C PRO A 564 -25.78 -4.10 -21.35
N TYR A 565 -25.55 -5.13 -20.52
CA TYR A 565 -25.28 -6.49 -20.94
C TYR A 565 -26.30 -7.03 -21.97
N ASN A 566 -27.60 -6.81 -21.74
CA ASN A 566 -28.65 -7.32 -22.65
C ASN A 566 -28.55 -6.66 -24.02
N LEU A 567 -28.20 -5.39 -24.11
CA LEU A 567 -27.98 -4.72 -25.40
C LEU A 567 -26.69 -5.21 -26.04
N ARG A 568 -25.59 -5.36 -25.29
CA ARG A 568 -24.36 -5.96 -25.82
C ARG A 568 -24.64 -7.32 -26.44
N LYS A 569 -25.41 -8.16 -25.75
CA LYS A 569 -25.81 -9.48 -26.26
C LYS A 569 -26.73 -9.42 -27.50
N ALA A 570 -27.71 -8.51 -27.48
CA ALA A 570 -28.66 -8.34 -28.60
C ALA A 570 -27.98 -7.86 -29.89
N PHE A 571 -26.99 -6.97 -29.75
CA PHE A 571 -26.22 -6.45 -30.90
C PHE A 571 -24.96 -7.28 -31.23
N GLY A 572 -24.75 -8.39 -30.49
CA GLY A 572 -23.65 -9.32 -30.74
C GLY A 572 -22.29 -8.70 -30.48
N MET A 573 -22.21 -7.84 -29.44
CA MET A 573 -20.98 -7.28 -28.89
C MET A 573 -20.32 -8.23 -27.90
N THR A 574 -19.10 -7.91 -27.47
CA THR A 574 -18.37 -8.72 -26.49
C THR A 574 -19.08 -8.72 -25.12
N THR A 575 -19.29 -9.89 -24.53
CA THR A 575 -19.90 -10.09 -23.21
C THR A 575 -18.95 -10.84 -22.27
N ILE A 576 -19.32 -11.00 -21.01
CA ILE A 576 -18.50 -11.69 -20.00
C ILE A 576 -18.27 -13.18 -20.35
N GLU A 577 -19.26 -13.84 -20.98
CA GLU A 577 -19.11 -15.21 -21.44
C GLU A 577 -18.00 -15.35 -22.48
N HIS A 578 -17.88 -14.38 -23.39
CA HIS A 578 -16.79 -14.34 -24.36
C HIS A 578 -15.45 -14.30 -23.67
N LYS A 579 -15.31 -13.49 -22.61
CA LYS A 579 -14.06 -13.40 -21.83
C LYS A 579 -13.72 -14.71 -21.13
N ASN A 580 -14.71 -15.35 -20.51
CA ASN A 580 -14.49 -16.64 -19.85
C ASN A 580 -14.04 -17.72 -20.86
N ALA A 581 -14.66 -17.79 -22.04
CA ALA A 581 -14.24 -18.71 -23.08
C ALA A 581 -12.83 -18.41 -23.62
N VAL A 582 -12.45 -17.14 -23.71
CA VAL A 582 -11.07 -16.75 -24.07
C VAL A 582 -10.05 -17.23 -23.03
N TYR A 583 -10.31 -17.04 -21.74
CA TYR A 583 -9.41 -17.53 -20.68
C TYR A 583 -9.36 -19.05 -20.62
N ALA A 584 -10.51 -19.74 -20.81
CA ALA A 584 -10.56 -21.19 -20.94
C ALA A 584 -9.66 -21.68 -22.08
N TYR A 585 -9.80 -21.07 -23.27
CA TYR A 585 -8.95 -21.40 -24.41
C TYR A 585 -7.47 -21.20 -24.11
N TYR A 586 -7.05 -20.07 -23.51
CA TYR A 586 -5.64 -19.85 -23.20
C TYR A 586 -5.09 -20.88 -22.22
N PHE A 587 -5.88 -21.25 -21.21
CA PHE A 587 -5.48 -22.28 -20.25
C PHE A 587 -5.28 -23.64 -20.95
N TYR A 588 -6.29 -24.13 -21.66
CA TYR A 588 -6.23 -25.44 -22.32
C TYR A 588 -5.20 -25.48 -23.44
N ARG A 589 -5.11 -24.42 -24.22
CA ARG A 589 -4.11 -24.27 -25.27
C ARG A 589 -2.68 -24.30 -24.72
N LEU A 590 -2.43 -23.69 -23.59
CA LEU A 590 -1.09 -23.65 -22.99
C LEU A 590 -0.65 -25.03 -22.48
N ILE A 591 -1.56 -25.79 -21.90
CA ILE A 591 -1.27 -27.13 -21.34
C ILE A 591 -1.31 -28.25 -22.40
N GLN A 592 -1.94 -28.04 -23.56
CA GLN A 592 -2.18 -29.13 -24.52
C GLN A 592 -0.91 -29.80 -25.01
N ARG A 593 0.19 -29.07 -25.22
CA ARG A 593 1.47 -29.62 -25.69
C ARG A 593 2.53 -29.77 -24.59
N ALA A 594 2.28 -29.32 -23.37
CA ALA A 594 3.22 -29.50 -22.28
C ALA A 594 3.29 -30.98 -21.84
N GLU A 595 4.52 -31.45 -21.53
CA GLU A 595 4.74 -32.80 -21.00
C GLU A 595 4.69 -32.81 -19.46
N ASN A 596 5.31 -31.82 -18.82
CA ASN A 596 5.29 -31.64 -17.37
C ASN A 596 4.53 -30.34 -17.00
N ILE A 597 3.44 -30.52 -16.26
CA ILE A 597 2.52 -29.44 -15.91
C ILE A 597 2.45 -29.35 -14.38
N THR A 598 2.82 -28.21 -13.83
CA THR A 598 2.72 -27.93 -12.38
C THR A 598 1.85 -26.71 -12.18
N LEU A 599 0.69 -26.89 -11.52
CA LEU A 599 -0.28 -25.83 -11.27
C LEU A 599 -0.36 -25.54 -9.78
N LEU A 600 -0.06 -24.29 -9.41
CA LEU A 600 -0.08 -23.84 -8.01
C LEU A 600 -1.22 -22.86 -7.77
N TYR A 601 -1.87 -23.03 -6.62
CA TYR A 601 -2.93 -22.13 -6.16
C TYR A 601 -2.76 -21.83 -4.66
N ASN A 602 -3.29 -20.70 -4.23
CA ASN A 602 -3.23 -20.23 -2.85
C ASN A 602 -4.47 -20.72 -2.08
N THR A 603 -4.28 -21.22 -0.85
CA THR A 603 -5.37 -21.67 0.02
C THR A 603 -5.73 -20.69 1.14
N SER A 604 -4.91 -19.65 1.39
CA SER A 604 -5.27 -18.63 2.36
C SER A 604 -6.37 -17.71 1.81
N SER A 605 -7.32 -17.38 2.68
CA SER A 605 -8.31 -16.34 2.39
C SER A 605 -7.79 -14.99 2.88
N ASP A 606 -7.70 -14.02 2.00
CA ASP A 606 -7.37 -12.64 2.34
C ASP A 606 -8.61 -11.77 2.09
N GLY A 607 -9.45 -11.67 3.12
CA GLY A 607 -10.68 -10.88 3.13
C GLY A 607 -11.68 -11.19 2.02
N LEU A 608 -11.46 -10.72 0.82
CA LEU A 608 -12.34 -10.88 -0.34
C LEU A 608 -12.01 -12.13 -1.19
N ASN A 609 -10.76 -12.62 -1.17
CA ASN A 609 -10.34 -13.80 -1.93
C ASN A 609 -10.43 -15.06 -1.07
N ARG A 610 -11.26 -16.01 -1.51
CA ARG A 610 -11.57 -17.22 -0.74
C ARG A 610 -10.51 -18.33 -0.79
N GLY A 611 -9.37 -18.13 -1.43
CA GLY A 611 -8.33 -19.15 -1.55
C GLY A 611 -8.78 -20.42 -2.31
N GLU A 612 -9.67 -20.28 -3.27
CA GLU A 612 -10.20 -21.39 -4.08
C GLU A 612 -9.36 -21.58 -5.33
N MET A 613 -9.16 -22.86 -5.73
CA MET A 613 -8.52 -23.13 -7.01
C MET A 613 -9.39 -22.66 -8.18
N SER A 614 -8.76 -22.27 -9.28
CA SER A 614 -9.43 -21.86 -10.51
C SER A 614 -10.44 -22.91 -10.99
N ARG A 615 -11.59 -22.46 -11.49
CA ARG A 615 -12.59 -23.35 -12.13
C ARG A 615 -11.99 -24.16 -13.28
N PHE A 616 -10.99 -23.67 -13.97
CA PHE A 616 -10.32 -24.40 -15.04
C PHE A 616 -9.48 -25.58 -14.50
N MET A 617 -8.88 -25.44 -13.32
CA MET A 617 -8.23 -26.57 -12.64
C MET A 617 -9.27 -27.61 -12.21
N LEU A 618 -10.41 -27.19 -11.66
CA LEU A 618 -11.50 -28.10 -11.28
C LEU A 618 -12.06 -28.81 -12.49
N GLN A 619 -12.30 -28.11 -13.58
CA GLN A 619 -12.77 -28.69 -14.83
C GLN A 619 -11.74 -29.71 -15.36
N PHE A 620 -10.48 -29.35 -15.44
CA PHE A 620 -9.41 -30.24 -15.90
C PHE A 620 -9.24 -31.47 -15.00
N LEU A 621 -9.46 -31.33 -13.69
CA LEU A 621 -9.41 -32.45 -12.73
C LEU A 621 -10.51 -33.49 -12.99
N VAL A 622 -11.69 -33.05 -13.42
CA VAL A 622 -12.87 -33.93 -13.68
C VAL A 622 -12.82 -34.52 -15.09
N GLU A 623 -12.37 -33.76 -16.07
CA GLU A 623 -12.47 -34.11 -17.49
C GLU A 623 -11.18 -34.74 -18.04
N SER A 624 -10.05 -34.54 -17.39
CA SER A 624 -8.75 -34.99 -17.86
C SER A 624 -8.62 -36.50 -17.82
N PRO A 625 -7.99 -37.12 -18.85
CA PRO A 625 -7.66 -38.55 -18.85
C PRO A 625 -6.37 -38.84 -18.05
N HIS A 626 -5.73 -37.84 -17.47
CA HIS A 626 -4.43 -37.95 -16.79
C HIS A 626 -4.61 -38.16 -15.29
N ASP A 627 -3.71 -38.95 -14.70
CA ASP A 627 -3.57 -39.03 -13.26
C ASP A 627 -2.95 -37.72 -12.74
N ILE A 628 -3.68 -37.02 -11.88
CA ILE A 628 -3.27 -35.73 -11.34
C ILE A 628 -2.79 -35.92 -9.89
N SER A 629 -1.49 -35.73 -9.64
CA SER A 629 -0.98 -35.73 -8.27
C SER A 629 -1.39 -34.45 -7.55
N ARG A 630 -1.82 -34.60 -6.28
CA ARG A 630 -2.16 -33.45 -5.43
C ARG A 630 -1.18 -33.37 -4.29
N GLU A 631 -0.55 -32.25 -4.18
CA GLU A 631 0.50 -31.99 -3.21
C GLU A 631 0.20 -30.73 -2.39
N TYR A 632 0.78 -30.68 -1.18
CA TYR A 632 0.64 -29.56 -0.30
C TYR A 632 2.04 -28.98 -0.05
N LEU A 633 2.16 -27.66 -0.25
CA LEU A 633 3.37 -26.95 0.10
C LEU A 633 3.26 -26.47 1.55
N GLU A 634 4.07 -27.06 2.42
CA GLU A 634 4.20 -26.57 3.77
C GLU A 634 5.26 -25.45 3.78
N ALA A 635 4.83 -24.22 4.08
CA ALA A 635 5.77 -23.13 4.35
C ALA A 635 6.41 -23.39 5.71
N GLY A 636 7.57 -24.04 5.66
CA GLY A 636 8.29 -24.57 6.80
C GLY A 636 8.38 -23.66 8.03
N GLN A 637 8.50 -24.29 9.16
CA GLN A 637 8.42 -23.89 10.55
C GLN A 637 6.99 -23.62 11.03
N SER A 638 6.44 -24.62 11.71
CA SER A 638 5.37 -24.38 12.69
C SER A 638 5.71 -23.11 13.45
N PRO A 639 4.76 -22.17 13.63
CA PRO A 639 5.01 -21.03 14.49
C PRO A 639 5.50 -21.61 15.81
N GLN A 640 6.78 -21.41 16.12
CA GLN A 640 7.29 -21.78 17.41
C GLN A 640 6.38 -21.05 18.40
N SER A 641 5.64 -21.82 19.21
CA SER A 641 4.93 -21.27 20.36
C SER A 641 5.94 -20.36 21.02
N GLY A 642 5.62 -19.08 21.14
CA GLY A 642 6.59 -18.06 21.50
C GLY A 642 7.31 -18.50 22.76
N ARG A 643 8.59 -18.84 22.65
CA ARG A 643 9.41 -19.09 23.83
C ARG A 643 9.35 -17.84 24.66
N GLU A 644 8.99 -18.01 25.93
CA GLU A 644 9.05 -16.92 26.89
C GLU A 644 10.46 -16.33 26.88
N ILE A 645 10.53 -15.02 26.68
CA ILE A 645 11.83 -14.34 26.63
C ILE A 645 12.32 -14.15 28.05
N ARG A 646 13.46 -14.77 28.35
CA ARG A 646 14.13 -14.72 29.62
C ARG A 646 15.57 -14.27 29.37
N ILE A 647 16.01 -13.23 30.07
CA ILE A 647 17.37 -12.68 29.99
C ILE A 647 18.03 -12.88 31.34
N GLU A 648 19.08 -13.72 31.38
CA GLU A 648 19.86 -13.96 32.59
C GLU A 648 20.72 -12.71 32.91
N LYS A 649 20.86 -12.41 34.19
CA LYS A 649 21.72 -11.33 34.64
C LYS A 649 23.18 -11.77 34.67
N THR A 650 23.81 -11.78 33.48
CA THR A 650 25.23 -12.10 33.36
C THR A 650 26.11 -11.11 34.12
N PRO A 651 27.35 -11.48 34.47
CA PRO A 651 28.29 -10.55 35.12
C PRO A 651 28.46 -9.24 34.34
N GLU A 652 28.41 -9.28 33.00
CA GLU A 652 28.53 -8.10 32.14
C GLU A 652 27.30 -7.18 32.29
N ILE A 653 26.09 -7.76 32.38
CA ILE A 653 24.85 -6.99 32.57
C ILE A 653 24.86 -6.32 33.93
N ILE A 654 25.24 -7.06 34.99
CA ILE A 654 25.35 -6.49 36.34
C ILE A 654 26.41 -5.40 36.38
N ALA A 655 27.58 -5.61 35.75
CA ALA A 655 28.63 -4.59 35.65
C ALA A 655 28.12 -3.31 34.99
N ARG A 656 27.37 -3.46 33.88
CA ARG A 656 26.74 -2.35 33.16
C ARG A 656 25.72 -1.61 34.03
N MET A 657 24.91 -2.32 34.82
CA MET A 657 23.96 -1.72 35.75
C MET A 657 24.67 -0.97 36.89
N CYS A 658 25.69 -1.57 37.48
CA CYS A 658 26.52 -0.94 38.51
C CYS A 658 27.22 0.30 37.97
N GLU A 659 27.79 0.25 36.78
CA GLU A 659 28.45 1.38 36.14
C GLU A 659 27.50 2.54 35.87
N LYS A 660 26.30 2.25 35.33
CA LYS A 660 25.28 3.27 34.98
C LYS A 660 24.85 4.08 36.21
N TYR A 661 24.77 3.47 37.38
CA TYR A 661 24.33 4.12 38.62
C TYR A 661 25.47 4.39 39.60
N ASN A 662 26.73 4.31 39.14
CA ASN A 662 27.89 4.63 39.94
C ASN A 662 28.00 6.15 40.17
N LEU A 663 27.77 6.60 41.36
CA LEU A 663 27.74 8.04 41.73
C LEU A 663 29.09 8.73 41.58
N VAL A 664 30.21 7.99 41.62
CA VAL A 664 31.54 8.55 41.41
C VAL A 664 31.76 8.98 39.95
N ARG A 665 31.28 8.14 39.02
CA ARG A 665 31.39 8.42 37.57
C ARG A 665 30.22 9.21 37.01
N HIS A 666 29.03 8.98 37.57
CA HIS A 666 27.78 9.60 37.14
C HIS A 666 27.07 10.28 38.34
N PRO A 667 27.57 11.43 38.84
CA PRO A 667 27.02 12.08 40.03
C PRO A 667 25.53 12.44 39.98
N LYS A 668 24.98 12.54 38.77
CA LYS A 668 23.56 12.84 38.49
C LYS A 668 22.71 11.60 38.23
N ALA A 669 23.31 10.40 38.33
CA ALA A 669 22.54 9.19 38.10
C ALA A 669 21.47 9.01 39.19
N LEU A 670 20.23 8.81 38.78
CA LEU A 670 19.07 8.70 39.66
C LEU A 670 18.26 7.45 39.34
N PHE A 671 17.96 6.67 40.38
CA PHE A 671 17.06 5.53 40.29
C PHE A 671 15.63 6.00 40.58
N SER A 672 14.90 6.29 39.53
CA SER A 672 13.58 6.95 39.62
C SER A 672 12.45 5.99 40.06
N PRO A 673 11.33 6.50 40.64
CA PRO A 673 10.13 5.73 40.89
C PRO A 673 9.60 5.05 39.63
N SER A 674 9.74 5.68 38.48
CA SER A 674 9.35 5.10 37.18
C SER A 674 10.17 3.86 36.82
N ALA A 675 11.47 3.84 37.17
CA ALA A 675 12.33 2.67 36.93
C ALA A 675 11.92 1.51 37.86
N LEU A 676 11.66 1.80 39.14
CA LEU A 676 11.19 0.80 40.12
C LEU A 676 9.81 0.23 39.74
N ASN A 677 8.88 1.10 39.34
CA ASN A 677 7.57 0.68 38.83
C ASN A 677 7.67 -0.17 37.56
N ALA A 678 8.57 0.19 36.64
CA ALA A 678 8.81 -0.61 35.44
C ALA A 678 9.30 -2.02 35.77
N TYR A 679 10.18 -2.16 36.75
CA TYR A 679 10.65 -3.48 37.22
C TYR A 679 9.54 -4.31 37.84
N LEU A 680 8.74 -3.71 38.73
CA LEU A 680 7.60 -4.34 39.39
C LEU A 680 6.49 -4.72 38.39
N ASP A 681 6.31 -3.94 37.35
CA ASP A 681 5.29 -4.23 36.31
C ASP A 681 5.74 -5.27 35.30
N CYS A 682 7.00 -5.22 34.88
CA CYS A 682 7.61 -6.17 33.94
C CYS A 682 9.12 -6.07 34.00
N ARG A 683 9.80 -7.10 34.52
CA ARG A 683 11.26 -7.16 34.65
C ARG A 683 11.96 -6.98 33.29
N LEU A 684 11.38 -7.54 32.20
CA LEU A 684 11.93 -7.42 30.85
C LEU A 684 11.80 -6.00 30.28
N LYS A 685 10.68 -5.29 30.56
CA LYS A 685 10.52 -3.86 30.21
C LYS A 685 11.59 -2.99 30.90
N PHE A 686 11.87 -3.27 32.17
CA PHE A 686 12.95 -2.60 32.88
C PHE A 686 14.31 -2.84 32.19
N TYR A 687 14.62 -4.08 31.82
CA TYR A 687 15.84 -4.40 31.11
C TYR A 687 15.96 -3.62 29.82
N TYR A 688 14.97 -3.66 28.94
CA TYR A 688 15.03 -2.95 27.64
C TYR A 688 15.22 -1.45 27.81
N ARG A 689 14.43 -0.83 28.68
CA ARG A 689 14.43 0.63 28.83
C ARG A 689 15.60 1.15 29.64
N TYR A 690 15.90 0.52 30.76
CA TYR A 690 16.85 1.05 31.76
C TYR A 690 18.23 0.39 31.72
N VAL A 691 18.37 -0.83 31.25
CA VAL A 691 19.66 -1.53 31.15
C VAL A 691 20.18 -1.48 29.72
N ALA A 692 19.40 -1.92 28.74
CA ALA A 692 19.76 -1.89 27.32
C ALA A 692 19.69 -0.48 26.71
N GLY A 693 18.89 0.42 27.28
CA GLY A 693 18.77 1.81 26.82
C GLY A 693 17.92 1.95 25.54
N LEU A 694 17.04 0.98 25.26
CA LEU A 694 16.15 1.06 24.12
C LEU A 694 15.07 2.11 24.38
N LYS A 695 14.79 2.92 23.37
CA LYS A 695 13.72 3.90 23.35
C LYS A 695 12.90 3.72 22.08
N ALA A 696 11.61 3.99 22.15
CA ALA A 696 10.81 4.19 20.96
C ALA A 696 11.36 5.39 20.17
N PRO A 697 11.31 5.37 18.83
CA PRO A 697 11.66 6.53 18.03
C PRO A 697 10.78 7.73 18.42
N ASP A 698 11.38 8.90 18.49
CA ASP A 698 10.62 10.14 18.67
C ASP A 698 9.82 10.41 17.39
N GLU A 699 8.50 10.53 17.51
CA GLU A 699 7.61 10.86 16.41
C GLU A 699 7.03 12.25 16.60
N VAL A 700 7.00 13.04 15.53
CA VAL A 700 6.29 14.32 15.52
C VAL A 700 4.80 14.02 15.39
N SER A 701 4.03 14.29 16.43
CA SER A 701 2.58 14.10 16.43
C SER A 701 1.87 15.42 16.69
N ALA A 702 0.90 15.75 15.84
CA ALA A 702 -0.01 16.87 16.06
C ALA A 702 -1.06 16.56 17.14
N GLU A 703 -1.18 15.31 17.56
CA GLU A 703 -2.06 14.86 18.63
C GLU A 703 -1.36 14.89 19.97
N ILE A 704 -2.10 15.26 21.01
CA ILE A 704 -1.63 15.30 22.39
C ILE A 704 -2.05 14.01 23.05
N ASP A 705 -1.09 13.15 23.34
CA ASP A 705 -1.30 11.94 24.13
C ASP A 705 -1.52 12.24 25.62
N SER A 706 -1.88 11.21 26.39
CA SER A 706 -2.16 11.37 27.82
C SER A 706 -0.95 11.81 28.64
N ALA A 707 0.26 11.43 28.20
CA ALA A 707 1.50 11.78 28.91
C ALA A 707 1.83 13.25 28.71
N LEU A 708 1.78 13.72 27.44
CA LEU A 708 2.02 15.10 27.09
C LEU A 708 0.93 16.05 27.65
N PHE A 709 -0.34 15.59 27.66
CA PHE A 709 -1.41 16.30 28.33
C PHE A 709 -1.10 16.52 29.81
N GLY A 710 -0.60 15.49 30.49
CA GLY A 710 -0.14 15.59 31.88
C GLY A 710 0.99 16.60 32.04
N THR A 711 2.03 16.54 31.21
CA THR A 711 3.18 17.46 31.24
C THR A 711 2.75 18.93 31.06
N ILE A 712 1.87 19.21 30.09
CA ILE A 712 1.34 20.57 29.86
C ILE A 712 0.53 21.04 31.06
N PHE A 713 -0.27 20.14 31.69
CA PHE A 713 -1.03 20.48 32.90
C PHE A 713 -0.09 20.80 34.09
N HIS A 714 0.92 19.96 34.35
CA HIS A 714 1.91 20.17 35.43
C HIS A 714 2.62 21.51 35.23
N ARG A 715 3.08 21.79 33.99
CA ARG A 715 3.73 23.06 33.68
C ARG A 715 2.79 24.27 33.87
N SER A 716 1.52 24.13 33.47
CA SER A 716 0.51 25.18 33.69
C SER A 716 0.28 25.42 35.20
N ALA A 717 0.17 24.36 36.00
CA ALA A 717 0.02 24.46 37.45
C ALA A 717 1.23 25.11 38.10
N GLU A 718 2.45 24.73 37.69
CA GLU A 718 3.71 25.33 38.16
C GLU A 718 3.74 26.85 37.91
N LEU A 719 3.38 27.29 36.71
CA LEU A 719 3.31 28.71 36.35
C LEU A 719 2.31 29.48 37.24
N VAL A 720 1.15 28.88 37.49
CA VAL A 720 0.13 29.48 38.37
C VAL A 720 0.69 29.72 39.78
N TYR A 721 1.27 28.68 40.41
CA TYR A 721 1.72 28.79 41.80
C TYR A 721 3.01 29.61 41.92
N LYS A 722 3.89 29.60 40.93
CA LYS A 722 5.05 30.54 40.88
C LYS A 722 4.63 32.01 40.88
N ASP A 723 3.56 32.32 40.15
CA ASP A 723 3.01 33.67 40.14
C ASP A 723 2.33 34.04 41.49
N LEU A 724 1.56 33.14 42.06
CA LEU A 724 0.91 33.35 43.36
C LEU A 724 1.94 33.53 44.50
N THR A 725 3.10 32.89 44.43
CA THR A 725 4.14 32.93 45.45
C THR A 725 5.22 33.97 45.18
N ALA A 726 5.10 34.75 44.13
CA ALA A 726 6.12 35.77 43.76
C ALA A 726 6.37 36.81 44.87
N ASN A 727 5.36 37.08 45.70
CA ASN A 727 5.40 38.05 46.78
C ASN A 727 5.44 37.42 48.19
N GLY A 728 5.51 36.08 48.28
CA GLY A 728 5.53 35.36 49.57
C GLY A 728 5.00 33.96 49.47
N LYS A 729 5.40 33.08 50.39
CA LYS A 729 5.06 31.66 50.30
C LYS A 729 3.59 31.34 50.70
N GLU A 730 2.93 32.21 51.45
CA GLU A 730 1.60 31.98 51.96
C GLU A 730 0.54 32.24 50.90
N ILE A 731 -0.30 31.25 50.65
CA ILE A 731 -1.44 31.34 49.72
C ILE A 731 -2.71 31.51 50.52
N ARG A 732 -3.42 32.60 50.27
CA ARG A 732 -4.65 32.99 50.96
C ARG A 732 -5.87 32.75 50.10
N LYS A 733 -7.01 32.73 50.73
CA LYS A 733 -8.30 32.53 50.06
C LYS A 733 -8.58 33.57 48.98
N GLU A 734 -8.26 34.84 49.32
CA GLU A 734 -8.50 35.99 48.41
C GLU A 734 -7.69 35.90 47.12
N ASP A 735 -6.46 35.37 47.20
CA ASP A 735 -5.57 35.24 46.06
C ASP A 735 -6.14 34.25 45.05
N LEU A 736 -6.64 33.09 45.53
CA LEU A 736 -7.27 32.06 44.68
C LEU A 736 -8.63 32.52 44.12
N GLU A 737 -9.43 33.22 44.91
CA GLU A 737 -10.73 33.78 44.44
C GLU A 737 -10.52 34.83 43.34
N GLN A 738 -9.51 35.67 43.46
CA GLN A 738 -9.15 36.68 42.44
C GLN A 738 -8.73 36.00 41.14
N LEU A 739 -7.91 34.95 41.24
CA LEU A 739 -7.43 34.22 40.06
C LEU A 739 -8.56 33.45 39.38
N LEU A 740 -9.44 32.80 40.13
CA LEU A 740 -10.62 32.09 39.60
C LEU A 740 -11.59 32.98 38.81
N ARG A 741 -11.62 34.30 39.08
CA ARG A 741 -12.39 35.29 38.34
C ARG A 741 -11.71 35.80 37.07
N ASN A 742 -10.44 35.42 36.83
CA ASN A 742 -9.68 35.90 35.69
C ASN A 742 -9.36 34.81 34.68
N ASP A 743 -10.37 34.50 33.85
CA ASP A 743 -10.26 33.45 32.83
C ASP A 743 -9.13 33.71 31.81
N VAL A 744 -8.88 34.97 31.49
CA VAL A 744 -7.80 35.35 30.54
C VAL A 744 -6.43 34.99 31.10
N LYS A 745 -6.22 35.24 32.40
CA LYS A 745 -4.95 34.91 33.06
C LYS A 745 -4.72 33.41 33.13
N LEU A 746 -5.75 32.64 33.43
CA LEU A 746 -5.69 31.16 33.45
C LEU A 746 -5.38 30.62 32.06
N GLN A 747 -6.01 31.14 31.01
CA GLN A 747 -5.72 30.73 29.65
C GLN A 747 -4.27 31.07 29.23
N ASN A 748 -3.74 32.21 29.65
CA ASN A 748 -2.36 32.60 29.35
C ASN A 748 -1.31 31.62 29.95
N TYR A 749 -1.55 31.07 31.15
CA TYR A 749 -0.65 30.05 31.70
C TYR A 749 -0.67 28.78 30.87
N VAL A 750 -1.86 28.35 30.44
CA VAL A 750 -2.01 27.17 29.55
C VAL A 750 -1.32 27.42 28.21
N ASP A 751 -1.55 28.57 27.60
CA ASP A 751 -0.90 28.93 26.33
C ASP A 751 0.62 29.00 26.43
N THR A 752 1.14 29.46 27.59
CA THR A 752 2.59 29.46 27.85
C THR A 752 3.13 28.05 27.97
N ALA A 753 2.43 27.19 28.74
CA ALA A 753 2.83 25.78 28.86
C ALA A 753 2.77 25.04 27.51
N PHE A 754 1.77 25.30 26.69
CA PHE A 754 1.70 24.75 25.32
C PHE A 754 2.88 25.21 24.46
N LYS A 755 3.27 26.48 24.54
CA LYS A 755 4.44 26.98 23.78
C LYS A 755 5.73 26.29 24.18
N GLU A 756 5.91 26.05 25.48
CA GLU A 756 7.14 25.47 26.03
C GLU A 756 7.19 23.95 25.81
N GLU A 757 6.10 23.22 26.14
CA GLU A 757 6.12 21.75 26.23
C GLU A 757 5.65 21.04 24.95
N PHE A 758 4.89 21.71 24.09
CA PHE A 758 4.34 21.11 22.88
C PHE A 758 4.90 21.72 21.60
N PHE A 759 4.81 23.04 21.45
CA PHE A 759 5.27 23.71 20.23
C PHE A 759 6.79 24.00 20.22
N HIS A 760 7.44 23.99 21.35
CA HIS A 760 8.87 24.35 21.53
C HIS A 760 9.24 25.66 20.81
N VAL A 761 8.40 26.68 20.91
CA VAL A 761 8.54 27.98 20.27
C VAL A 761 8.89 29.07 21.28
N LEU A 762 9.45 30.17 20.79
CA LEU A 762 9.78 31.30 21.63
C LEU A 762 8.52 31.94 22.26
N PRO A 763 8.61 32.52 23.46
CA PRO A 763 7.47 33.14 24.14
C PRO A 763 6.75 34.21 23.31
N THR A 764 7.48 34.85 22.37
CA THR A 764 6.94 35.91 21.48
C THR A 764 6.16 35.37 20.31
N GLU A 765 6.30 34.08 19.97
CA GLU A 765 5.57 33.48 18.88
C GLU A 765 4.14 33.11 19.30
N ARG A 766 3.19 33.23 18.39
CA ARG A 766 1.80 32.77 18.58
C ARG A 766 1.59 31.47 17.83
N PRO A 767 1.53 30.33 18.53
CA PRO A 767 1.22 29.07 17.88
C PRO A 767 -0.24 29.03 17.43
N GLU A 768 -0.48 28.47 16.28
CA GLU A 768 -1.83 28.19 15.79
C GLU A 768 -2.29 26.80 16.28
N TYR A 769 -3.34 26.82 17.11
CA TYR A 769 -3.96 25.58 17.57
C TYR A 769 -4.82 24.96 16.47
N ASN A 770 -4.70 23.65 16.27
CA ASN A 770 -5.73 22.90 15.55
C ASN A 770 -6.97 22.68 16.46
N GLY A 771 -8.04 22.11 15.89
CA GLY A 771 -9.29 21.92 16.63
C GLY A 771 -9.14 21.05 17.89
N THR A 772 -8.36 19.96 17.81
CA THR A 772 -8.10 19.04 18.93
C THR A 772 -7.23 19.68 20.00
N GLN A 773 -6.20 20.43 19.61
CA GLN A 773 -5.32 21.16 20.52
C GLN A 773 -6.08 22.25 21.27
N LEU A 774 -6.98 22.97 20.59
CA LEU A 774 -7.83 23.97 21.22
C LEU A 774 -8.77 23.36 22.28
N ILE A 775 -9.32 22.18 22.01
CA ILE A 775 -10.14 21.44 22.97
C ILE A 775 -9.27 21.06 24.19
N ASN A 776 -8.08 20.51 23.98
CA ASN A 776 -7.16 20.14 25.06
C ASN A 776 -6.77 21.36 25.90
N ALA A 777 -6.47 22.51 25.31
CA ALA A 777 -6.15 23.74 26.02
C ALA A 777 -7.34 24.18 26.92
N LYS A 778 -8.56 24.12 26.43
CA LYS A 778 -9.77 24.42 27.23
C LYS A 778 -9.99 23.44 28.37
N VAL A 779 -9.74 22.12 28.13
CA VAL A 779 -9.84 21.10 29.18
C VAL A 779 -8.79 21.33 30.26
N ILE A 780 -7.54 21.65 29.89
CA ILE A 780 -6.47 21.95 30.85
C ILE A 780 -6.82 23.20 31.66
N ALA A 781 -7.34 24.26 31.04
CA ALA A 781 -7.81 25.45 31.77
C ALA A 781 -8.95 25.12 32.74
N SER A 782 -9.87 24.22 32.38
CA SER A 782 -10.90 23.70 33.28
C SER A 782 -10.31 22.92 34.46
N TYR A 783 -9.29 22.10 34.20
CA TYR A 783 -8.60 21.34 35.25
C TYR A 783 -7.84 22.26 36.22
N LEU A 784 -7.23 23.34 35.74
CA LEU A 784 -6.64 24.36 36.61
C LEU A 784 -7.69 25.00 37.53
N ARG A 785 -8.89 25.29 37.01
CA ARG A 785 -9.98 25.79 37.86
C ARG A 785 -10.40 24.78 38.93
N GLN A 786 -10.44 23.48 38.61
CA GLN A 786 -10.76 22.44 39.58
C GLN A 786 -9.69 22.33 40.65
N LEU A 787 -8.40 22.40 40.27
CA LEU A 787 -7.26 22.43 41.18
C LEU A 787 -7.41 23.60 42.18
N LEU A 788 -7.59 24.81 41.67
CA LEU A 788 -7.70 26.02 42.51
C LEU A 788 -8.94 25.99 43.42
N ARG A 789 -10.05 25.41 42.98
CA ARG A 789 -11.23 25.23 43.81
C ARG A 789 -11.02 24.24 44.95
N ASN A 790 -10.30 23.15 44.69
CA ASN A 790 -9.93 22.20 45.72
C ASN A 790 -9.00 22.86 46.77
N ASP A 791 -8.03 23.64 46.32
CA ASP A 791 -7.10 24.34 47.18
C ASP A 791 -7.76 25.49 47.96
N LEU A 792 -8.83 26.09 47.44
CA LEU A 792 -9.62 27.09 48.14
C LEU A 792 -10.19 26.56 49.47
N GLN A 793 -10.55 25.25 49.51
CA GLN A 793 -11.01 24.59 50.72
C GLN A 793 -9.88 24.30 51.73
N TYR A 794 -8.64 24.25 51.23
CA TYR A 794 -7.46 23.95 52.03
C TYR A 794 -6.75 25.21 52.57
N THR A 795 -7.01 26.40 52.01
CA THR A 795 -6.41 27.68 52.43
C THR A 795 -6.63 27.97 53.91
N PRO A 796 -5.76 28.73 54.61
CA PRO A 796 -4.43 29.18 54.18
C PRO A 796 -3.38 28.06 54.30
N PHE A 797 -2.40 28.07 53.41
CA PHE A 797 -1.26 27.13 53.42
C PHE A 797 0.00 27.84 52.86
N ALA A 798 1.17 27.36 53.22
CA ALA A 798 2.42 27.86 52.68
C ALA A 798 2.95 26.91 51.60
N MET A 799 3.31 27.44 50.44
CA MET A 799 3.96 26.71 49.36
C MET A 799 5.44 26.50 49.70
N GLU A 800 5.90 25.29 49.83
CA GLU A 800 7.28 24.94 50.16
C GLU A 800 8.12 24.63 48.91
N GLY A 801 7.50 24.09 47.85
CA GLY A 801 8.17 23.82 46.59
C GLY A 801 7.24 23.34 45.49
N MET A 802 7.63 23.59 44.24
CA MET A 802 6.99 23.12 43.01
C MET A 802 8.05 22.52 42.11
N GLU A 803 7.79 21.33 41.57
CA GLU A 803 8.73 20.59 40.71
C GLU A 803 10.14 20.48 41.34
N GLU A 804 10.15 20.15 42.66
CA GLU A 804 11.40 20.12 43.42
C GLU A 804 12.06 18.75 43.36
N PRO A 805 13.36 18.67 42.99
CA PRO A 805 14.08 17.40 42.97
C PRO A 805 14.37 16.92 44.40
N VAL A 806 14.01 15.69 44.68
CA VAL A 806 14.32 15.03 45.98
C VAL A 806 15.02 13.71 45.77
N ASN A 807 16.04 13.45 46.60
CA ASN A 807 16.80 12.21 46.46
C ASN A 807 17.40 11.79 47.82
N GLU A 808 17.72 10.53 47.93
CA GLU A 808 18.42 9.92 49.04
C GLU A 808 19.40 8.87 48.56
N ILE A 809 20.52 8.69 49.25
CA ILE A 809 21.51 7.67 48.95
C ILE A 809 21.19 6.43 49.79
N MET A 810 20.96 5.28 49.10
CA MET A 810 20.84 3.99 49.76
C MET A 810 21.99 3.07 49.34
N GLU A 811 22.55 2.35 50.33
CA GLU A 811 23.60 1.37 50.09
C GLU A 811 22.99 -0.01 49.94
N ILE A 812 23.39 -0.76 48.92
CA ILE A 812 23.02 -2.14 48.69
C ILE A 812 24.28 -2.98 48.50
N GLU A 813 24.16 -4.28 48.78
CA GLU A 813 25.19 -5.24 48.48
C GLU A 813 24.92 -5.86 47.08
N THR A 814 25.92 -5.86 46.23
CA THR A 814 25.88 -6.45 44.90
C THR A 814 26.99 -7.50 44.76
N PRO A 815 26.93 -8.38 43.78
CA PRO A 815 28.02 -9.32 43.50
C PRO A 815 29.37 -8.67 43.25
N GLN A 816 29.40 -7.39 42.93
CA GLN A 816 30.61 -6.59 42.70
C GLN A 816 31.06 -5.75 43.91
N GLY A 817 30.37 -5.87 45.02
CA GLY A 817 30.62 -5.14 46.26
C GLY A 817 29.48 -4.18 46.60
N LYS A 818 29.75 -3.28 47.58
CA LYS A 818 28.79 -2.26 47.99
C LYS A 818 28.57 -1.22 46.90
N LEU A 819 27.33 -0.92 46.63
CA LEU A 819 26.89 0.08 45.63
C LEU A 819 26.01 1.12 46.34
N SER A 820 26.38 2.39 46.22
CA SER A 820 25.55 3.49 46.67
C SER A 820 24.66 3.95 45.52
N LEU A 821 23.35 3.81 45.69
CA LEU A 821 22.32 4.22 44.73
C LEU A 821 21.68 5.53 45.17
N ASN A 822 21.58 6.48 44.24
CA ASN A 822 20.81 7.69 44.43
C ASN A 822 19.36 7.45 44.01
N ILE A 823 18.42 7.47 44.93
CA ILE A 823 17.02 7.15 44.69
C ILE A 823 16.20 8.41 44.89
N GLY A 824 15.28 8.68 43.98
CA GLY A 824 14.46 9.88 44.11
C GLY A 824 13.82 10.27 42.78
N GLY A 825 13.36 11.50 42.71
CA GLY A 825 12.66 12.05 41.55
C GLY A 825 12.29 13.50 41.79
N THR A 826 11.28 13.99 41.14
CA THR A 826 10.74 15.33 41.28
C THR A 826 9.38 15.25 41.94
N ILE A 827 9.16 16.04 42.97
CA ILE A 827 7.85 16.19 43.64
C ILE A 827 7.12 17.33 42.94
N ASP A 828 5.91 17.04 42.44
CA ASP A 828 5.11 18.05 41.75
C ASP A 828 4.81 19.27 42.60
N ARG A 829 4.42 19.02 43.89
CA ARG A 829 4.15 20.10 44.82
C ARG A 829 4.40 19.70 46.28
N MET A 830 4.95 20.59 47.04
CA MET A 830 5.04 20.52 48.52
C MET A 830 4.39 21.77 49.13
N ASP A 831 3.50 21.57 50.09
CA ASP A 831 2.90 22.65 50.86
C ASP A 831 2.83 22.28 52.36
N SER A 832 2.78 23.33 53.20
CA SER A 832 2.73 23.14 54.63
C SER A 832 1.54 23.83 55.28
N LYS A 833 0.95 23.18 56.25
CA LYS A 833 -0.12 23.76 57.09
C LYS A 833 0.02 23.29 58.54
N GLY A 834 0.35 24.24 59.42
CA GLY A 834 0.70 23.93 60.82
C GLY A 834 1.97 23.09 60.93
N ASP A 835 1.88 21.90 61.54
CA ASP A 835 2.98 20.94 61.73
C ASP A 835 3.07 19.86 60.65
N THR A 836 2.30 19.99 59.55
CA THR A 836 2.19 18.98 58.54
C THR A 836 2.68 19.50 57.18
N LEU A 837 3.66 18.80 56.58
CA LEU A 837 4.05 18.93 55.19
C LEU A 837 3.22 17.96 54.33
N ARG A 838 2.51 18.49 53.37
CA ARG A 838 1.81 17.69 52.36
C ARG A 838 2.64 17.57 51.07
N ILE A 839 2.80 16.33 50.60
CA ILE A 839 3.41 16.03 49.32
C ILE A 839 2.27 15.71 48.38
N VAL A 840 2.10 16.51 47.35
CA VAL A 840 1.01 16.37 46.38
C VAL A 840 1.55 15.96 45.04
N ASP A 841 1.07 14.85 44.50
CA ASP A 841 1.36 14.39 43.14
C ASP A 841 0.06 14.51 42.30
N TYR A 842 0.14 15.19 41.17
CA TYR A 842 -1.01 15.45 40.29
C TYR A 842 -1.26 14.33 39.31
N LYS A 843 -2.54 13.93 39.16
CA LYS A 843 -2.95 12.95 38.18
C LYS A 843 -4.12 13.46 37.33
N THR A 844 -3.88 13.66 36.04
CA THR A 844 -4.89 14.11 35.08
C THR A 844 -5.79 12.96 34.62
N GLY A 845 -5.34 11.71 34.80
CA GLY A 845 -6.09 10.49 34.46
C GLY A 845 -6.01 9.43 35.55
N GLY A 846 -6.61 8.28 35.32
CA GLY A 846 -6.64 7.16 36.27
C GLY A 846 -7.76 7.27 37.30
N SER A 847 -7.72 6.37 38.29
CA SER A 847 -8.70 6.36 39.39
C SER A 847 -8.02 6.11 40.76
N PRO A 848 -8.50 6.73 41.84
CA PRO A 848 -8.00 6.46 43.19
C PRO A 848 -8.02 4.98 43.51
N LYS A 849 -6.94 4.50 44.12
CA LYS A 849 -6.79 3.15 44.67
C LYS A 849 -6.54 3.25 46.15
N THR A 850 -6.93 2.22 46.86
CA THR A 850 -6.70 2.11 48.30
C THR A 850 -5.97 0.82 48.55
N PRO A 851 -4.68 0.85 48.85
CA PRO A 851 -3.93 -0.37 49.20
C PRO A 851 -4.35 -0.86 50.59
N GLU A 852 -4.36 -2.17 50.76
CA GLU A 852 -4.66 -2.78 52.07
C GLU A 852 -3.50 -2.58 53.05
N ASN A 853 -2.27 -2.72 52.53
CA ASN A 853 -1.02 -2.63 53.31
C ASN A 853 0.14 -2.17 52.39
N ILE A 854 1.33 -1.98 52.96
CA ILE A 854 2.53 -1.60 52.23
C ILE A 854 2.99 -2.69 51.25
N GLU A 855 2.76 -3.98 51.61
CA GLU A 855 3.17 -5.11 50.77
C GLU A 855 2.58 -5.08 49.34
N GLN A 856 1.31 -4.68 49.19
CA GLN A 856 0.64 -4.55 47.92
C GLN A 856 1.34 -3.58 46.96
N LEU A 857 2.09 -2.59 47.45
CA LEU A 857 2.83 -1.66 46.63
C LEU A 857 4.01 -2.34 45.92
N PHE A 858 4.56 -3.37 46.49
CA PHE A 858 5.75 -4.10 46.04
C PHE A 858 5.43 -5.41 45.34
N THR A 859 4.22 -5.92 45.47
CA THR A 859 3.82 -7.20 44.90
C THR A 859 3.37 -7.01 43.46
N PRO A 860 4.00 -7.66 42.44
CA PRO A 860 3.53 -7.64 41.07
C PRO A 860 2.11 -8.22 40.98
N ALA A 861 1.13 -7.39 40.71
CA ALA A 861 -0.28 -7.78 40.59
C ALA A 861 -1.01 -6.90 39.61
N ASP A 862 -2.17 -7.40 39.10
CA ASP A 862 -3.08 -6.56 38.33
C ASP A 862 -3.61 -5.43 39.21
N GLY A 863 -3.58 -4.25 38.68
CA GLY A 863 -4.08 -3.07 39.38
C GLY A 863 -3.21 -2.60 40.56
N ARG A 864 -1.93 -3.01 40.65
CA ARG A 864 -0.99 -2.48 41.66
C ARG A 864 -1.06 -0.96 41.75
N PRO A 865 -1.09 -0.34 42.92
CA PRO A 865 -1.20 1.11 43.07
C PRO A 865 0.15 1.82 42.88
N ASN A 866 0.62 1.86 41.65
CA ASN A 866 1.93 2.41 41.22
C ASN A 866 2.12 3.90 41.57
N TYR A 867 1.06 4.71 41.50
CA TYR A 867 1.12 6.12 41.90
C TYR A 867 1.31 6.32 43.40
N ILE A 868 0.67 5.47 44.22
CA ILE A 868 0.89 5.50 45.66
C ILE A 868 2.30 5.10 46.01
N PHE A 869 2.86 4.07 45.34
CA PHE A 869 4.27 3.71 45.50
C PHE A 869 5.22 4.92 45.24
N GLN A 870 4.98 5.67 44.18
CA GLN A 870 5.76 6.88 43.84
C GLN A 870 5.65 7.93 44.95
N THR A 871 4.44 8.26 45.38
CA THR A 871 4.19 9.27 46.40
C THR A 871 4.74 8.86 47.78
N PHE A 872 4.68 7.55 48.11
CA PHE A 872 5.25 7.03 49.36
C PHE A 872 6.79 7.03 49.34
N LEU A 873 7.41 6.80 48.18
CA LEU A 873 8.87 6.96 48.03
C LEU A 873 9.31 8.40 48.33
N TYR A 874 8.57 9.36 47.83
CA TYR A 874 8.87 10.78 48.14
C TYR A 874 8.59 11.09 49.63
N ALA A 875 7.53 10.55 50.20
CA ALA A 875 7.22 10.71 51.61
C ALA A 875 8.31 10.11 52.52
N SER A 876 8.84 8.92 52.17
CA SER A 876 9.95 8.30 52.91
C SER A 876 11.22 9.15 52.88
N ILE A 877 11.57 9.72 51.70
CA ILE A 877 12.75 10.63 51.60
C ILE A 877 12.54 11.89 52.45
N MET A 878 11.35 12.47 52.43
CA MET A 878 11.06 13.73 53.12
C MET A 878 10.94 13.54 54.66
N CYS A 879 10.43 12.40 55.14
CA CYS A 879 10.39 12.10 56.57
C CYS A 879 11.79 12.17 57.26
N ARG A 880 12.86 11.89 56.49
CA ARG A 880 14.22 11.89 56.98
C ARG A 880 14.93 13.25 56.84
N LYS A 881 14.44 14.07 55.90
CA LYS A 881 15.07 15.39 55.67
C LYS A 881 14.53 16.47 56.56
N GLN A 882 13.41 16.26 57.24
CA GLN A 882 12.76 17.28 58.04
C GLN A 882 11.96 16.67 59.21
N SER A 883 11.58 17.50 60.20
CA SER A 883 10.90 17.10 61.41
C SER A 883 9.40 17.26 61.40
N LEU A 884 8.81 17.78 60.32
CA LEU A 884 7.36 17.93 60.14
C LEU A 884 6.70 16.57 59.88
N LYS A 885 5.44 16.43 60.23
CA LYS A 885 4.62 15.26 59.79
C LYS A 885 4.46 15.28 58.27
N VAL A 886 4.73 14.19 57.62
CA VAL A 886 4.60 14.08 56.13
C VAL A 886 3.32 13.40 55.73
N ALA A 887 2.45 14.08 55.02
CA ALA A 887 1.17 13.59 54.52
C ALA A 887 1.20 13.40 52.97
N PRO A 888 1.39 12.16 52.44
CA PRO A 888 1.37 11.90 51.03
C PRO A 888 -0.06 12.04 50.48
N SER A 889 -0.18 12.71 49.36
CA SER A 889 -1.46 13.02 48.73
C SER A 889 -1.41 12.80 47.22
N LEU A 890 -2.49 12.23 46.68
CA LEU A 890 -2.69 12.04 45.25
C LEU A 890 -3.89 12.85 44.76
N LEU A 891 -3.67 13.89 44.00
CA LEU A 891 -4.75 14.73 43.52
C LEU A 891 -5.18 14.34 42.10
N TYR A 892 -6.27 13.60 42.01
CA TYR A 892 -6.92 13.28 40.71
C TYR A 892 -7.79 14.47 40.28
N ILE A 893 -7.25 15.24 39.34
CA ILE A 893 -7.81 16.55 38.97
C ILE A 893 -9.26 16.46 38.46
N HIS A 894 -9.58 15.43 37.66
CA HIS A 894 -10.94 15.24 37.16
C HIS A 894 -11.98 14.94 38.26
N ARG A 895 -11.57 14.56 39.48
CA ARG A 895 -12.42 14.36 40.64
C ARG A 895 -12.41 15.51 41.64
N ALA A 896 -11.47 16.44 41.48
CA ALA A 896 -11.30 17.57 42.39
C ALA A 896 -12.51 18.55 42.38
N ALA A 897 -13.46 18.36 41.46
CA ALA A 897 -14.69 19.15 41.40
C ALA A 897 -15.70 18.78 42.50
N SER A 898 -15.56 17.62 43.15
CA SER A 898 -16.46 17.17 44.21
C SER A 898 -16.09 17.79 45.57
N GLU A 899 -17.04 18.36 46.27
CA GLU A 899 -16.83 18.95 47.61
C GLU A 899 -16.42 17.91 48.69
N THR A 900 -16.70 16.63 48.45
CA THR A 900 -16.37 15.52 49.34
C THR A 900 -15.03 14.86 49.02
N TYR A 901 -14.34 15.31 47.97
CA TYR A 901 -13.10 14.70 47.54
C TYR A 901 -11.90 15.16 48.40
N SER A 902 -11.17 14.17 48.95
CA SER A 902 -9.92 14.40 49.66
C SER A 902 -8.73 13.81 48.86
N PRO A 903 -7.63 14.55 48.67
CA PRO A 903 -6.44 14.02 47.98
C PRO A 903 -5.58 13.12 48.90
N VAL A 904 -5.86 13.08 50.18
CA VAL A 904 -5.06 12.28 51.15
C VAL A 904 -5.20 10.80 50.80
N ILE A 905 -4.07 10.09 50.72
CA ILE A 905 -4.06 8.66 50.45
C ILE A 905 -4.64 7.89 51.66
N GLU A 906 -5.54 6.98 51.39
CA GLU A 906 -6.16 6.11 52.41
C GLU A 906 -5.64 4.66 52.27
N MET A 907 -5.46 4.00 53.38
CA MET A 907 -5.09 2.57 53.45
C MET A 907 -6.11 1.80 54.26
N GLY A 908 -6.32 0.52 53.94
CA GLY A 908 -7.17 -0.37 54.69
C GLY A 908 -7.79 -1.49 53.90
N GLU A 909 -8.20 -2.55 54.58
CA GLU A 909 -8.80 -3.75 54.01
C GLU A 909 -10.17 -3.46 53.36
N ALA A 910 -10.52 -4.24 52.35
CA ALA A 910 -11.84 -4.18 51.74
C ALA A 910 -12.94 -4.39 52.80
N ARG A 911 -13.94 -3.50 52.80
CA ARG A 911 -15.11 -3.51 53.75
C ARG A 911 -14.81 -3.05 55.20
N GLN A 912 -13.60 -2.56 55.48
CA GLN A 912 -13.30 -1.87 56.74
C GLN A 912 -13.19 -0.36 56.56
N PRO A 913 -13.35 0.46 57.64
CA PRO A 913 -13.07 1.89 57.58
C PRO A 913 -11.62 2.13 57.11
N LYS A 914 -11.44 2.99 56.13
CA LYS A 914 -10.13 3.34 55.59
C LYS A 914 -9.47 4.40 56.47
N ILE A 915 -8.17 4.28 56.65
CA ILE A 915 -7.37 5.17 57.47
C ILE A 915 -6.58 6.12 56.56
N PRO A 916 -6.80 7.45 56.71
CA PRO A 916 -6.01 8.43 55.94
C PRO A 916 -4.58 8.49 56.50
N VAL A 917 -3.62 8.50 55.56
CA VAL A 917 -2.17 8.56 55.89
C VAL A 917 -1.79 10.04 56.08
N ASN A 918 -2.13 10.57 57.28
CA ASN A 918 -1.82 11.95 57.65
C ASN A 918 -0.37 12.13 58.20
N ASN A 919 0.29 11.02 58.53
CA ASN A 919 1.69 10.99 58.94
C ASN A 919 2.34 9.71 58.45
N PHE A 920 3.18 9.82 57.45
CA PHE A 920 3.85 8.67 56.81
C PHE A 920 4.89 7.99 57.74
N ALA A 921 5.38 8.67 58.78
CA ALA A 921 6.37 8.11 59.71
C ALA A 921 5.96 6.76 60.31
N PHE A 922 4.65 6.48 60.39
CA PHE A 922 4.14 5.19 60.91
C PHE A 922 4.36 4.00 59.93
N TYR A 923 4.62 4.27 58.69
CA TYR A 923 4.79 3.28 57.62
C TYR A 923 6.22 3.28 57.06
N GLU A 924 7.06 4.24 57.43
CA GLU A 924 8.37 4.47 56.85
C GLU A 924 9.30 3.30 56.99
N ASP A 925 9.39 2.67 58.16
CA ASP A 925 10.33 1.58 58.40
C ASP A 925 9.98 0.34 57.55
N GLU A 926 8.70 -0.03 57.47
CA GLU A 926 8.26 -1.14 56.64
C GLU A 926 8.46 -0.85 55.15
N PHE A 927 8.09 0.33 54.69
CA PHE A 927 8.27 0.71 53.29
C PHE A 927 9.75 0.67 52.90
N ARG A 928 10.62 1.14 53.76
CA ARG A 928 12.07 1.23 53.50
C ARG A 928 12.71 -0.16 53.45
N GLU A 929 12.36 -1.04 54.38
CA GLU A 929 12.83 -2.43 54.34
C GLU A 929 12.46 -3.12 53.03
N ARG A 930 11.22 -2.97 52.60
CA ARG A 930 10.76 -3.55 51.34
C ARG A 930 11.42 -2.91 50.11
N LEU A 931 11.69 -1.60 50.14
CA LEU A 931 12.42 -0.92 49.08
C LEU A 931 13.88 -1.42 49.00
N GLN A 932 14.54 -1.63 50.13
CA GLN A 932 15.89 -2.18 50.17
C GLN A 932 15.91 -3.62 49.62
N ASN A 933 14.93 -4.45 49.97
CA ASN A 933 14.79 -5.81 49.44
C ASN A 933 14.55 -5.79 47.91
N LEU A 934 13.71 -4.89 47.42
CA LEU A 934 13.48 -4.71 45.97
C LEU A 934 14.77 -4.33 45.23
N LEU A 935 15.56 -3.38 45.76
CA LEU A 935 16.82 -2.98 45.16
C LEU A 935 17.84 -4.12 45.16
N GLN A 936 17.91 -4.92 46.20
CA GLN A 936 18.75 -6.13 46.24
C GLN A 936 18.30 -7.16 45.19
N GLU A 937 17.01 -7.39 45.05
CA GLU A 937 16.45 -8.28 44.02
C GLU A 937 16.82 -7.80 42.58
N ILE A 938 16.73 -6.51 42.31
CA ILE A 938 17.10 -5.94 41.00
C ILE A 938 18.55 -6.31 40.65
N TYR A 939 19.45 -6.35 41.61
CA TYR A 939 20.87 -6.68 41.40
C TYR A 939 21.22 -8.15 41.69
N ASN A 940 20.24 -8.99 42.07
CA ASN A 940 20.46 -10.41 42.31
C ASN A 940 20.65 -11.13 40.96
N PRO A 941 21.79 -11.81 40.72
CA PRO A 941 22.04 -12.56 39.49
C PRO A 941 21.13 -13.77 39.28
N GLU A 942 20.59 -14.34 40.37
CA GLU A 942 19.68 -15.51 40.28
C GLU A 942 18.28 -15.14 39.81
N GLU A 943 17.91 -13.88 39.83
CA GLU A 943 16.61 -13.37 39.41
C GLU A 943 16.67 -12.80 37.98
N PRO A 944 16.26 -13.55 36.94
CA PRO A 944 16.33 -13.10 35.55
C PRO A 944 15.33 -12.02 35.21
N PHE A 945 15.55 -11.34 34.09
CA PHE A 945 14.55 -10.45 33.51
C PHE A 945 13.58 -11.26 32.66
N THR A 946 12.34 -11.41 33.17
CA THR A 946 11.27 -12.19 32.56
C THR A 946 10.14 -11.29 32.05
N GLN A 947 9.34 -11.84 31.14
CA GLN A 947 8.10 -11.20 30.70
C GLN A 947 7.08 -11.20 31.84
N THR A 948 6.23 -10.19 31.88
CA THR A 948 5.09 -10.16 32.83
C THR A 948 4.06 -11.24 32.46
N GLU A 949 3.40 -11.79 33.45
CA GLU A 949 2.26 -12.72 33.28
C GLU A 949 1.00 -11.97 32.80
N ASP A 950 0.84 -10.72 33.21
CA ASP A 950 -0.30 -9.88 32.84
C ASP A 950 -0.15 -9.33 31.40
N LYS A 951 -0.79 -10.00 30.45
CA LYS A 951 -0.76 -9.63 29.04
C LYS A 951 -1.40 -8.26 28.73
N ARG A 952 -2.30 -7.75 29.57
CA ARG A 952 -2.92 -6.42 29.40
C ARG A 952 -1.88 -5.31 29.51
N LYS A 953 -0.83 -5.49 30.32
CA LYS A 953 0.29 -4.56 30.41
C LYS A 953 1.12 -4.49 29.11
N CYS A 954 0.97 -5.49 28.21
CA CYS A 954 1.68 -5.52 26.94
C CYS A 954 0.93 -4.77 25.83
N GLU A 955 -0.37 -4.51 25.94
CA GLU A 955 -1.18 -3.86 24.91
C GLU A 955 -0.65 -2.49 24.48
N PHE A 956 -0.17 -1.72 25.47
CA PHE A 956 0.40 -0.38 25.25
C PHE A 956 1.90 -0.31 25.59
N CYS A 957 2.61 -1.41 25.45
CA CYS A 957 4.02 -1.47 25.78
C CYS A 957 4.86 -1.17 24.54
N ASP A 958 5.81 -0.22 24.63
CA ASP A 958 6.74 0.15 23.55
C ASP A 958 7.55 -1.05 23.01
N PHE A 959 7.68 -2.12 23.81
CA PHE A 959 8.45 -3.32 23.47
C PHE A 959 7.59 -4.54 23.13
N ARG A 960 6.29 -4.33 22.82
CA ARG A 960 5.36 -5.42 22.52
C ARG A 960 5.86 -6.32 21.39
N ASP A 961 6.31 -5.71 20.30
CA ASP A 961 6.78 -6.43 19.11
C ASP A 961 8.08 -7.21 19.40
N LEU A 962 9.00 -6.63 20.17
CA LEU A 962 10.21 -7.31 20.62
C LEU A 962 9.87 -8.52 21.51
N CYS A 963 8.83 -8.38 22.32
CA CYS A 963 8.34 -9.43 23.21
C CYS A 963 7.47 -10.48 22.49
N ARG A 964 7.06 -10.25 21.25
CA ARG A 964 6.15 -11.11 20.49
C ARG A 964 4.82 -11.38 21.22
N ARG A 965 4.21 -10.33 21.83
CA ARG A 965 2.96 -10.42 22.58
C ARG A 965 1.88 -9.47 22.10
#